data_e38cb9c9bdeee5abe8eadcbaae3ad456
#
_entry.id   e38cb9c9bdeee5abe8eadcbaae3ad456
#
_cell.length_a   1.000
_cell.length_b   1.000
_cell.length_c   1.000
_cell.angle_alpha   90.00
_cell.angle_beta   90.00
_cell.angle_gamma   90.00
#
_symmetry.space_group_name_H-M   'P 1'
#
loop_
_entity.id
_entity.type
_entity.pdbx_description
1 polymer ?
#
loop_
_entity_poly.entity_id
_entity_poly.type
_entity_poly.pdbx_seq_one_letter_code
_entity_poly.pdbx_strand_id
1 'polypeptide(L)'
;MDVTADTLVARAAQELGRGADGLIAEVERCLRDELPELWQHPDIAGITARNITEHLVGGLAGLEHGVDPSLIDPPAADVDRARRLARHGIAVTAMLRAHRLAQGITLDRLLAQLPRLTSDPELISAAARMLAETTAGYVDRASQQGVTAFQEERDRRLRWRLSMVNEAGMRIGTTLDIARTSQELADLAFGHFADLATVDLLDSALHEPDSPPDQPLALRRTALRPASGDGREPAPGQLHTYPDDSPPVRALTSGRPSRHQPDGPPGPGPGRASEPAAVHSTLVVPLRARGTTLGVARFCRDRTPDRYDDEDLLLAQEIAARAAVAVDNARRYTHARATALSLQRSLLPSHTPPQSAVEVACRYLPAGDRLGVGGDWYDVIPLSGARVALVVGDVVGHGIHAAATMGRLRTAVRTLADIDLPPDELLTHLDDVVLRLSAEAAADPDREADGELGATCLYAVYDPVGGCCTLARAGHPPPAVATGEGTADTLDLPAGPPLGLGGLPFETTEVTLPEGSLLALFTNGLIEAREHDAETGLTLLRQALARPAPSLEAVCDTVLDTLLPARPDDDVALLVARTHSLGDARVAGWDLEPDPAAVSRARSSVSRQLSTWGLDDLDFTAELVVSELVTNAIRYGRPPIRLRLIRPQSLDGPAGAPVRSLLCEVSDSSSTTPHQRRARAHDEGGRGLLLVARLAEHWGTRHARHGKTVWAELNETTGFPAFA
;
A
#
# COMPACT_ATOMS: atom_id res chain seq x y z
N MET A 1 35.02 30.57 83.82
CA MET A 1 34.61 30.72 82.44
C MET A 1 33.28 31.46 82.48
N ASP A 2 33.20 32.65 81.96
CA ASP A 2 31.96 33.40 81.90
C ASP A 2 31.00 32.58 80.97
N VAL A 3 29.84 32.30 81.48
CA VAL A 3 28.83 31.60 80.72
C VAL A 3 28.22 32.57 79.69
N THR A 4 28.57 32.40 78.43
CA THR A 4 28.01 33.18 77.31
C THR A 4 26.79 32.48 76.67
N ALA A 5 26.01 33.23 75.89
CA ALA A 5 24.86 32.64 75.20
C ALA A 5 25.28 31.47 74.27
N ASP A 6 26.46 31.59 73.58
CA ASP A 6 27.03 30.52 72.73
C ASP A 6 27.32 29.24 73.51
N THR A 7 27.97 29.39 74.69
CA THR A 7 28.27 28.24 75.57
C THR A 7 26.99 27.57 76.10
N LEU A 8 25.94 28.35 76.33
CA LEU A 8 24.64 27.83 76.77
C LEU A 8 23.94 27.10 75.71
N VAL A 9 23.95 27.57 74.45
CA VAL A 9 23.42 26.91 73.28
C VAL A 9 24.14 25.58 73.01
N ALA A 10 25.49 25.60 73.05
CA ALA A 10 26.33 24.41 72.87
C ALA A 10 26.01 23.32 73.90
N ARG A 11 25.88 23.70 75.20
CA ARG A 11 25.48 22.73 76.23
C ARG A 11 24.03 22.19 76.09
N ALA A 12 23.13 23.05 75.69
CA ALA A 12 21.73 22.61 75.43
C ALA A 12 21.69 21.57 74.26
N ALA A 13 22.47 21.86 73.20
CA ALA A 13 22.59 20.93 72.08
C ALA A 13 23.27 19.60 72.49
N GLN A 14 24.34 19.65 73.33
CA GLN A 14 25.02 18.46 73.83
C GLN A 14 24.09 17.59 74.70
N GLU A 15 23.34 18.19 75.61
CA GLU A 15 22.40 17.47 76.47
C GLU A 15 21.29 16.81 75.67
N LEU A 16 20.75 17.53 74.69
CA LEU A 16 19.73 16.99 73.80
C LEU A 16 20.31 15.90 72.86
N GLY A 17 21.59 16.06 72.43
CA GLY A 17 22.29 15.08 71.58
C GLY A 17 22.52 13.73 72.26
N ARG A 18 22.69 13.71 73.58
CA ARG A 18 22.77 12.46 74.36
C ARG A 18 21.43 11.64 74.34
N GLY A 19 20.34 12.33 74.12
CA GLY A 19 19.00 11.74 73.97
C GLY A 19 18.44 11.78 72.54
N ALA A 20 19.31 11.86 71.51
CA ALA A 20 18.89 12.08 70.13
C ALA A 20 17.91 11.02 69.59
N ASP A 21 18.09 9.78 69.99
CA ASP A 21 17.14 8.68 69.54
C ASP A 21 15.70 8.97 69.97
N GLY A 22 15.50 9.55 71.17
CA GLY A 22 14.16 9.90 71.63
C GLY A 22 13.54 11.04 70.84
N LEU A 23 14.37 12.05 70.47
CA LEU A 23 13.96 13.16 69.67
C LEU A 23 13.65 12.73 68.20
N ILE A 24 14.50 11.87 67.62
CA ILE A 24 14.29 11.30 66.29
C ILE A 24 12.96 10.56 66.26
N ALA A 25 12.69 9.66 67.25
CA ALA A 25 11.44 8.93 67.33
C ALA A 25 10.21 9.82 67.50
N GLU A 26 10.32 10.95 68.22
CA GLU A 26 9.26 11.92 68.40
C GLU A 26 8.97 12.67 67.07
N VAL A 27 9.98 13.13 66.36
CA VAL A 27 9.85 13.80 65.09
C VAL A 27 9.28 12.85 64.02
N GLU A 28 9.80 11.63 63.94
CA GLU A 28 9.30 10.63 63.00
C GLU A 28 7.81 10.33 63.24
N ARG A 29 7.38 10.14 64.48
CA ARG A 29 6.00 9.89 64.84
C ARG A 29 5.10 11.06 64.42
N CYS A 30 5.49 12.30 64.78
CA CYS A 30 4.74 13.50 64.40
C CYS A 30 4.61 13.65 62.89
N LEU A 31 5.70 13.44 62.14
CA LEU A 31 5.66 13.53 60.68
C LEU A 31 4.85 12.41 60.08
N ARG A 32 4.82 11.22 60.65
CA ARG A 32 4.01 10.08 60.19
C ARG A 32 2.50 10.34 60.40
N ASP A 33 2.16 11.00 61.50
CA ASP A 33 0.76 11.34 61.80
C ASP A 33 0.24 12.51 60.92
N GLU A 34 1.07 13.55 60.75
CA GLU A 34 0.70 14.78 60.05
C GLU A 34 0.91 14.76 58.54
N LEU A 35 1.79 13.88 58.00
CA LEU A 35 2.20 13.77 56.60
C LEU A 35 2.27 12.30 56.16
N PRO A 36 1.18 11.53 56.21
CA PRO A 36 1.18 10.11 55.91
C PRO A 36 1.66 9.79 54.47
N GLU A 37 1.55 10.76 53.56
CA GLU A 37 2.02 10.63 52.16
C GLU A 37 3.52 10.34 52.05
N LEU A 38 4.34 10.74 53.05
CA LEU A 38 5.80 10.45 53.08
C LEU A 38 6.11 8.99 53.43
N TRP A 39 5.11 8.18 53.85
CA TRP A 39 5.26 6.77 54.19
C TRP A 39 4.45 5.81 53.29
N GLN A 40 3.74 6.35 52.33
CA GLN A 40 2.95 5.52 51.38
C GLN A 40 3.86 4.66 50.49
N HIS A 41 5.07 5.12 50.18
CA HIS A 41 6.03 4.44 49.34
C HIS A 41 7.25 4.00 50.16
N PRO A 42 7.63 2.69 50.14
CA PRO A 42 8.73 2.17 50.96
C PRO A 42 10.09 2.88 50.77
N ASP A 43 10.39 3.29 49.53
CA ASP A 43 11.59 3.99 49.14
C ASP A 43 11.64 5.43 49.72
N ILE A 44 10.48 6.11 49.76
CA ILE A 44 10.34 7.44 50.36
C ILE A 44 10.37 7.33 51.89
N ALA A 45 9.68 6.34 52.45
CA ALA A 45 9.68 6.12 53.89
C ALA A 45 11.11 5.88 54.44
N GLY A 46 11.88 5.03 53.77
CA GLY A 46 13.26 4.72 54.17
C GLY A 46 14.20 5.96 54.08
N ILE A 47 14.09 6.73 53.01
CA ILE A 47 14.91 7.97 52.89
C ILE A 47 14.45 9.07 53.85
N THR A 48 13.15 9.17 54.14
CA THR A 48 12.58 10.14 55.06
C THR A 48 13.10 9.85 56.50
N ALA A 49 13.06 8.60 56.96
CA ALA A 49 13.61 8.23 58.27
C ALA A 49 15.11 8.52 58.39
N ARG A 50 15.90 8.22 57.35
CA ARG A 50 17.33 8.56 57.29
C ARG A 50 17.55 10.07 57.31
N ASN A 51 16.78 10.82 56.54
CA ASN A 51 16.88 12.26 56.47
C ASN A 51 16.60 12.93 57.83
N ILE A 52 15.58 12.49 58.58
CA ILE A 52 15.30 12.98 59.94
C ILE A 52 16.51 12.76 60.83
N THR A 53 17.10 11.58 60.80
CA THR A 53 18.30 11.24 61.62
C THR A 53 19.47 12.13 61.25
N GLU A 54 19.78 12.26 59.97
CA GLU A 54 20.94 13.07 59.50
C GLU A 54 20.78 14.56 59.81
N HIS A 55 19.57 15.13 59.66
CA HIS A 55 19.30 16.53 60.02
C HIS A 55 19.43 16.79 61.53
N LEU A 56 18.87 15.92 62.34
CA LEU A 56 18.89 16.09 63.80
C LEU A 56 20.30 15.90 64.36
N VAL A 57 21.01 14.87 63.97
CA VAL A 57 22.38 14.61 64.44
C VAL A 57 23.33 15.70 63.94
N GLY A 58 23.27 16.06 62.65
CA GLY A 58 24.12 17.12 62.06
C GLY A 58 23.83 18.50 62.61
N GLY A 59 22.54 18.85 62.77
CA GLY A 59 22.14 20.14 63.36
C GLY A 59 22.54 20.31 64.84
N LEU A 60 22.34 19.27 65.68
CA LEU A 60 22.76 19.30 67.10
C LEU A 60 24.29 19.37 67.22
N ALA A 61 25.06 18.62 66.43
CA ALA A 61 26.51 18.67 66.42
C ALA A 61 27.03 20.06 65.97
N GLY A 62 26.38 20.67 64.98
CA GLY A 62 26.69 22.03 64.54
C GLY A 62 26.52 23.06 65.65
N LEU A 63 25.42 22.99 66.42
CA LEU A 63 25.14 23.82 67.58
C LEU A 63 26.10 23.56 68.70
N GLU A 64 26.49 22.32 69.02
CA GLU A 64 27.42 21.92 70.06
C GLU A 64 28.82 22.49 69.79
N HIS A 65 29.29 22.51 68.55
CA HIS A 65 30.60 22.97 68.17
C HIS A 65 30.65 24.47 67.78
N GLY A 66 29.50 25.17 67.85
CA GLY A 66 29.44 26.60 67.54
C GLY A 66 29.69 26.87 66.01
N VAL A 67 29.37 25.91 65.17
CA VAL A 67 29.54 26.07 63.69
C VAL A 67 28.44 27.02 63.20
N ASP A 68 28.88 28.02 62.42
CA ASP A 68 27.91 28.91 61.75
C ASP A 68 26.96 28.10 60.92
N PRO A 69 25.64 28.23 61.13
CA PRO A 69 24.62 27.51 60.39
C PRO A 69 24.74 27.68 58.86
N SER A 70 25.37 28.78 58.43
CA SER A 70 25.63 29.02 57.01
C SER A 70 26.72 28.11 56.43
N LEU A 71 27.48 27.44 57.26
CA LEU A 71 28.53 26.49 56.85
C LEU A 71 28.10 24.99 57.00
N ILE A 72 26.90 24.73 57.53
CA ILE A 72 26.41 23.37 57.68
C ILE A 72 25.61 23.01 56.41
N ASP A 73 26.16 22.17 55.56
CA ASP A 73 25.45 21.68 54.40
C ASP A 73 24.31 20.73 54.83
N PRO A 74 23.07 20.89 54.25
CA PRO A 74 22.01 19.92 54.46
C PRO A 74 22.42 18.53 54.00
N PRO A 75 21.91 17.46 54.64
CA PRO A 75 22.28 16.09 54.29
C PRO A 75 21.99 15.74 52.84
N ALA A 76 22.85 14.90 52.23
CA ALA A 76 22.61 14.37 50.88
C ALA A 76 21.28 13.62 50.77
N ALA A 77 20.80 13.02 51.87
CA ALA A 77 19.51 12.37 51.95
C ALA A 77 18.33 13.34 51.68
N ASP A 78 18.48 14.64 51.99
CA ASP A 78 17.43 15.64 51.72
C ASP A 78 17.24 15.90 50.23
N VAL A 79 18.34 16.01 49.50
CA VAL A 79 18.32 16.13 48.01
C VAL A 79 17.75 14.88 47.37
N ASP A 80 18.16 13.68 47.84
CA ASP A 80 17.65 12.43 47.29
C ASP A 80 16.15 12.23 47.61
N ARG A 81 15.71 12.59 48.82
CA ARG A 81 14.31 12.63 49.21
C ARG A 81 13.51 13.57 48.29
N ALA A 82 13.98 14.80 48.08
CA ALA A 82 13.31 15.77 47.22
C ALA A 82 13.12 15.27 45.79
N ARG A 83 14.14 14.63 45.22
CA ARG A 83 14.06 14.00 43.89
C ARG A 83 13.07 12.84 43.87
N ARG A 84 13.02 12.00 44.91
CA ARG A 84 12.01 10.87 44.97
C ARG A 84 10.61 11.42 45.13
N LEU A 85 10.39 12.47 45.94
CA LEU A 85 9.07 13.12 46.04
C LEU A 85 8.61 13.64 44.67
N ALA A 86 9.51 14.28 43.92
CA ALA A 86 9.20 14.73 42.55
C ALA A 86 8.84 13.56 41.61
N ARG A 87 9.51 12.40 41.73
CA ARG A 87 9.23 11.21 40.95
C ARG A 87 7.89 10.60 41.24
N HIS A 88 7.47 10.59 42.48
CA HIS A 88 6.16 10.01 42.91
C HIS A 88 5.03 11.02 42.87
N GLY A 89 5.25 12.23 42.36
CA GLY A 89 4.19 13.26 42.26
C GLY A 89 3.72 13.83 43.59
N ILE A 90 4.47 13.60 44.67
CA ILE A 90 4.17 14.15 46.00
C ILE A 90 4.55 15.64 46.02
N ALA A 91 3.62 16.48 46.49
CA ALA A 91 3.82 17.93 46.47
C ALA A 91 5.03 18.39 47.28
N VAL A 92 5.80 19.34 46.76
CA VAL A 92 6.95 19.92 47.47
C VAL A 92 6.56 20.53 48.83
N THR A 93 5.30 20.91 48.98
CA THR A 93 4.73 21.43 50.24
C THR A 93 4.80 20.43 51.39
N ALA A 94 4.72 19.09 51.08
CA ALA A 94 4.91 18.06 52.13
C ALA A 94 6.30 18.09 52.74
N MET A 95 7.32 18.28 51.89
CA MET A 95 8.71 18.43 52.35
C MET A 95 8.88 19.69 53.20
N LEU A 96 8.37 20.84 52.76
CA LEU A 96 8.46 22.10 53.49
C LEU A 96 7.72 22.04 54.84
N ARG A 97 6.59 21.36 54.91
CA ARG A 97 5.85 21.11 56.15
C ARG A 97 6.66 20.19 57.09
N ALA A 98 7.31 19.16 56.55
CA ALA A 98 8.14 18.26 57.33
C ALA A 98 9.31 19.01 57.99
N HIS A 99 10.02 19.90 57.28
CA HIS A 99 11.09 20.73 57.82
C HIS A 99 10.58 21.64 58.94
N ARG A 100 9.45 22.31 58.77
CA ARG A 100 8.86 23.20 59.79
C ARG A 100 8.41 22.44 61.05
N LEU A 101 7.77 21.26 60.89
CA LEU A 101 7.37 20.44 62.01
C LEU A 101 8.59 19.92 62.80
N ALA A 102 9.58 19.38 62.10
CA ALA A 102 10.84 18.95 62.72
C ALA A 102 11.57 20.10 63.45
N GLN A 103 11.64 21.31 62.83
CA GLN A 103 12.19 22.50 63.44
C GLN A 103 11.46 22.88 64.72
N GLY A 104 10.11 22.94 64.67
CA GLY A 104 9.30 23.31 65.84
C GLY A 104 9.53 22.42 67.03
N ILE A 105 9.54 21.07 66.80
CA ILE A 105 9.79 20.09 67.88
C ILE A 105 11.21 20.25 68.42
N THR A 106 12.20 20.37 67.55
CA THR A 106 13.61 20.47 67.92
C THR A 106 13.88 21.74 68.72
N LEU A 107 13.38 22.89 68.26
CA LEU A 107 13.50 24.18 68.93
C LEU A 107 12.82 24.15 70.30
N ASP A 108 11.60 23.61 70.41
CA ASP A 108 10.88 23.47 71.71
C ASP A 108 11.74 22.67 72.73
N ARG A 109 12.29 21.54 72.28
CA ARG A 109 13.15 20.72 73.11
C ARG A 109 14.47 21.42 73.56
N LEU A 110 15.11 22.20 72.64
CA LEU A 110 16.28 22.98 72.96
C LEU A 110 15.94 24.09 73.94
N LEU A 111 14.90 24.86 73.77
CA LEU A 111 14.43 25.88 74.63
C LEU A 111 14.10 25.36 76.05
N ALA A 112 13.49 24.17 76.13
CA ALA A 112 13.20 23.50 77.42
C ALA A 112 14.47 23.12 78.21
N GLN A 113 15.68 23.04 77.62
CA GLN A 113 16.94 22.80 78.29
C GLN A 113 17.52 24.05 78.94
N LEU A 114 17.28 25.27 78.36
CA LEU A 114 17.93 26.50 78.83
C LEU A 114 17.66 26.80 80.33
N PRO A 115 16.40 26.74 80.86
CA PRO A 115 16.16 27.00 82.26
C PRO A 115 16.79 25.95 83.22
N ARG A 116 17.14 24.77 82.70
CA ARG A 116 17.81 23.68 83.46
C ARG A 116 19.31 23.90 83.58
N LEU A 117 19.91 24.72 82.68
CA LEU A 117 21.37 24.97 82.61
C LEU A 117 21.77 26.28 83.28
N THR A 118 20.87 27.27 83.39
CA THR A 118 21.10 28.55 84.06
C THR A 118 19.81 29.16 84.57
N SER A 119 19.90 29.99 85.67
CA SER A 119 18.76 30.78 86.19
C SER A 119 18.82 32.26 85.72
N ASP A 120 19.78 32.63 84.91
CA ASP A 120 19.93 34.02 84.42
C ASP A 120 18.95 34.29 83.23
N PRO A 121 17.97 35.22 83.46
CA PRO A 121 16.96 35.47 82.43
C PRO A 121 17.50 36.14 81.18
N GLU A 122 18.55 36.97 81.27
CA GLU A 122 19.11 37.66 80.10
C GLU A 122 19.85 36.68 79.21
N LEU A 123 20.65 35.80 79.85
CA LEU A 123 21.31 34.73 79.12
C LEU A 123 20.36 33.73 78.45
N ILE A 124 19.26 33.38 79.16
CA ILE A 124 18.23 32.51 78.57
C ILE A 124 17.62 33.21 77.37
N SER A 125 17.27 34.51 77.47
CA SER A 125 16.67 35.28 76.39
C SER A 125 17.61 35.42 75.17
N ALA A 126 18.89 35.66 75.42
CA ALA A 126 19.90 35.77 74.38
C ALA A 126 20.11 34.40 73.65
N ALA A 127 20.26 33.31 74.42
CA ALA A 127 20.39 31.97 73.84
C ALA A 127 19.16 31.52 73.09
N ALA A 128 17.97 31.88 73.60
CA ALA A 128 16.71 31.57 72.90
C ALA A 128 16.58 32.25 71.50
N ARG A 129 16.99 33.56 71.44
CA ARG A 129 17.02 34.27 70.16
C ARG A 129 18.03 33.66 69.21
N MET A 130 19.23 33.33 69.70
CA MET A 130 20.25 32.66 68.89
C MET A 130 19.81 31.32 68.38
N LEU A 131 19.20 30.49 69.20
CA LEU A 131 18.62 29.21 68.79
C LEU A 131 17.54 29.38 67.69
N ALA A 132 16.65 30.37 67.88
CA ALA A 132 15.59 30.63 66.88
C ALA A 132 16.19 31.09 65.56
N GLU A 133 17.17 32.00 65.54
CA GLU A 133 17.81 32.49 64.35
C GLU A 133 18.60 31.37 63.63
N THR A 134 19.40 30.61 64.39
CA THR A 134 20.21 29.49 63.85
C THR A 134 19.43 28.42 63.28
N THR A 135 18.36 27.93 63.97
CA THR A 135 17.51 26.87 63.47
C THR A 135 16.69 27.32 62.26
N ALA A 136 16.23 28.57 62.25
CA ALA A 136 15.52 29.15 61.10
C ALA A 136 16.40 29.22 59.85
N GLY A 137 17.64 29.74 59.99
CA GLY A 137 18.58 29.82 58.88
C GLY A 137 18.99 28.46 58.30
N TYR A 138 19.14 27.43 59.17
CA TYR A 138 19.42 26.08 58.71
C TYR A 138 18.25 25.46 57.90
N VAL A 139 17.03 25.58 58.44
CA VAL A 139 15.83 25.03 57.75
C VAL A 139 15.54 25.79 56.48
N ASP A 140 15.77 27.07 56.41
CA ASP A 140 15.58 27.83 55.17
C ASP A 140 16.51 27.33 54.05
N ARG A 141 17.79 27.09 54.38
CA ARG A 141 18.73 26.53 53.40
C ARG A 141 18.39 25.10 52.97
N ALA A 142 18.04 24.21 53.94
CA ALA A 142 17.60 22.88 53.63
C ALA A 142 16.37 22.89 52.72
N SER A 143 15.41 23.79 53.01
CA SER A 143 14.24 23.99 52.19
C SER A 143 14.54 24.47 50.77
N GLN A 144 15.44 25.49 50.64
CA GLN A 144 15.87 26.01 49.34
C GLN A 144 16.55 24.92 48.51
N GLN A 145 17.50 24.16 49.10
CA GLN A 145 18.21 23.09 48.42
C GLN A 145 17.23 21.97 47.98
N GLY A 146 16.31 21.58 48.85
CA GLY A 146 15.29 20.58 48.57
C GLY A 146 14.33 21.03 47.46
N VAL A 147 13.87 22.29 47.50
CA VAL A 147 13.00 22.85 46.43
C VAL A 147 13.73 22.87 45.11
N THR A 148 14.99 23.29 45.07
CA THR A 148 15.80 23.28 43.85
C THR A 148 15.94 21.88 43.27
N ALA A 149 16.32 20.90 44.12
CA ALA A 149 16.46 19.51 43.69
C ALA A 149 15.11 18.90 43.16
N PHE A 150 14.00 19.26 43.80
CA PHE A 150 12.66 18.87 43.37
C PHE A 150 12.32 19.44 42.00
N GLN A 151 12.56 20.74 41.79
CA GLN A 151 12.30 21.44 40.54
C GLN A 151 13.17 20.89 39.41
N GLU A 152 14.48 20.70 39.67
CA GLU A 152 15.40 20.12 38.69
C GLU A 152 14.94 18.72 38.19
N GLU A 153 14.50 17.87 39.12
CA GLU A 153 14.02 16.52 38.76
C GLU A 153 12.73 16.57 37.97
N ARG A 154 11.79 17.45 38.36
CA ARG A 154 10.54 17.69 37.64
C ARG A 154 10.80 18.22 36.24
N ASP A 155 11.69 19.20 36.10
CA ASP A 155 12.07 19.77 34.80
C ASP A 155 12.79 18.76 33.91
N ARG A 156 13.62 17.91 34.50
CA ARG A 156 14.31 16.82 33.79
C ARG A 156 13.28 15.82 33.21
N ARG A 157 12.28 15.42 34.02
CA ARG A 157 11.22 14.53 33.58
C ARG A 157 10.36 15.16 32.48
N LEU A 158 10.00 16.42 32.62
CA LEU A 158 9.22 17.14 31.63
C LEU A 158 9.96 17.24 30.29
N ARG A 159 11.25 17.64 30.33
CA ARG A 159 12.11 17.71 29.13
C ARG A 159 12.23 16.35 28.47
N TRP A 160 12.44 15.30 29.24
CA TRP A 160 12.50 13.94 28.70
C TRP A 160 11.19 13.52 28.02
N ARG A 161 10.03 13.79 28.61
CA ARG A 161 8.72 13.51 28.00
C ARG A 161 8.51 14.30 26.71
N LEU A 162 8.81 15.58 26.72
CA LEU A 162 8.73 16.41 25.52
C LEU A 162 9.67 15.91 24.42
N SER A 163 10.87 15.46 24.78
CA SER A 163 11.81 14.84 23.83
C SER A 163 11.23 13.57 23.22
N MET A 164 10.63 12.69 24.04
CA MET A 164 9.97 11.46 23.55
C MET A 164 8.81 11.74 22.59
N VAL A 165 7.95 12.71 22.91
CA VAL A 165 6.84 13.11 22.05
C VAL A 165 7.35 13.71 20.73
N ASN A 166 8.38 14.55 20.80
CA ASN A 166 8.99 15.13 19.60
C ASN A 166 9.67 14.06 18.73
N GLU A 167 10.41 13.16 19.34
CA GLU A 167 11.06 12.04 18.65
C GLU A 167 10.02 11.10 18.01
N ALA A 168 8.90 10.84 18.70
CA ALA A 168 7.76 10.12 18.12
C ALA A 168 7.22 10.80 16.85
N GLY A 169 7.09 12.13 16.88
CA GLY A 169 6.66 12.92 15.71
C GLY A 169 7.61 12.86 14.52
N MET A 170 8.90 12.67 14.78
CA MET A 170 9.93 12.61 13.73
C MET A 170 10.18 11.21 13.19
N ARG A 171 9.97 10.17 14.00
CA ARG A 171 10.34 8.78 13.67
C ARG A 171 9.16 7.91 13.28
N ILE A 172 7.98 8.13 13.88
CA ILE A 172 6.81 7.28 13.66
C ILE A 172 6.05 7.77 12.43
N GLY A 173 5.79 6.85 11.48
CA GLY A 173 4.97 7.11 10.30
C GLY A 173 5.72 7.85 9.18
N THR A 174 7.02 7.69 9.09
CA THR A 174 7.85 8.23 7.99
C THR A 174 7.61 7.51 6.67
N THR A 175 6.97 6.34 6.71
CA THR A 175 6.62 5.52 5.55
C THR A 175 5.16 5.08 5.64
N LEU A 176 4.61 4.64 4.51
CA LEU A 176 3.28 4.01 4.43
C LEU A 176 3.35 2.49 4.62
N ASP A 177 4.29 2.01 5.41
CA ASP A 177 4.46 0.60 5.78
C ASP A 177 3.98 0.37 7.22
N ILE A 178 2.95 -0.47 7.37
CA ILE A 178 2.32 -0.76 8.67
C ILE A 178 3.30 -1.47 9.61
N ALA A 179 4.06 -2.45 9.10
CA ALA A 179 5.00 -3.21 9.91
C ALA A 179 6.15 -2.32 10.40
N ARG A 180 6.69 -1.48 9.52
CA ARG A 180 7.72 -0.51 9.84
C ARG A 180 7.24 0.53 10.85
N THR A 181 6.05 1.09 10.65
CA THR A 181 5.46 2.06 11.61
C THR A 181 5.24 1.44 12.98
N SER A 182 4.77 0.19 13.04
CA SER A 182 4.62 -0.55 14.29
C SER A 182 5.97 -0.79 14.97
N GLN A 183 7.01 -1.12 14.19
CA GLN A 183 8.36 -1.33 14.68
C GLN A 183 8.99 -0.03 15.20
N GLU A 184 8.76 1.11 14.52
CA GLU A 184 9.21 2.44 14.95
C GLU A 184 8.64 2.82 16.33
N LEU A 185 7.36 2.49 16.59
CA LEU A 185 6.74 2.66 17.91
C LEU A 185 7.41 1.78 18.97
N ALA A 186 7.63 0.50 18.67
CA ALA A 186 8.27 -0.41 19.62
C ALA A 186 9.72 -0.04 19.89
N ASP A 187 10.48 0.41 18.89
CA ASP A 187 11.86 0.86 18.99
C ASP A 187 12.00 2.14 19.81
N LEU A 188 11.06 3.08 19.63
CA LEU A 188 11.03 4.32 20.41
C LEU A 188 10.79 4.06 21.90
N ALA A 189 9.88 3.13 22.19
CA ALA A 189 9.54 2.80 23.58
C ALA A 189 10.61 1.97 24.29
N PHE A 190 11.34 1.13 23.55
CA PHE A 190 12.29 0.20 24.13
C PHE A 190 13.56 0.88 24.67
N GLY A 191 13.99 0.47 25.85
CA GLY A 191 15.24 0.90 26.48
C GLY A 191 15.11 2.11 27.40
N HIS A 192 14.25 3.08 27.09
CA HIS A 192 14.07 4.28 27.89
C HIS A 192 12.71 4.36 28.60
N PHE A 193 11.68 3.81 27.98
CA PHE A 193 10.32 3.84 28.49
C PHE A 193 9.86 2.45 28.96
N ALA A 194 10.20 1.41 28.22
CA ALA A 194 9.82 0.03 28.47
C ALA A 194 10.99 -0.94 28.30
N ASP A 195 10.99 -2.03 29.06
CA ASP A 195 11.92 -3.15 28.89
C ASP A 195 11.43 -4.16 27.87
N LEU A 196 10.09 -4.20 27.64
CA LEU A 196 9.42 -4.97 26.60
C LEU A 196 8.34 -4.10 25.97
N ALA A 197 8.34 -4.01 24.63
CA ALA A 197 7.31 -3.32 23.87
C ALA A 197 6.75 -4.24 22.78
N THR A 198 5.43 -4.33 22.69
CA THR A 198 4.74 -5.10 21.65
C THR A 198 3.64 -4.28 20.98
N VAL A 199 3.45 -4.52 19.70
CA VAL A 199 2.35 -3.94 18.93
C VAL A 199 1.60 -5.07 18.23
N ASP A 200 0.30 -5.15 18.50
CA ASP A 200 -0.60 -6.14 17.95
C ASP A 200 -1.75 -5.43 17.24
N LEU A 201 -1.92 -5.70 15.96
CA LEU A 201 -3.02 -5.17 15.16
C LEU A 201 -4.09 -6.22 14.94
N LEU A 202 -5.35 -5.81 14.92
CA LEU A 202 -6.47 -6.67 14.56
C LEU A 202 -6.24 -7.20 13.13
N ASP A 203 -6.34 -8.50 12.93
CA ASP A 203 -6.16 -9.11 11.60
C ASP A 203 -7.23 -8.60 10.62
N SER A 204 -8.44 -8.36 11.08
CA SER A 204 -9.52 -7.69 10.33
C SER A 204 -9.21 -6.24 9.94
N ALA A 205 -8.31 -5.56 10.65
CA ALA A 205 -7.87 -4.23 10.27
C ALA A 205 -6.78 -4.25 9.19
N LEU A 206 -6.09 -5.36 9.00
CA LEU A 206 -5.02 -5.54 8.00
C LEU A 206 -5.54 -6.13 6.68
N HIS A 207 -6.63 -6.89 6.72
CA HIS A 207 -7.26 -7.55 5.57
C HIS A 207 -8.67 -6.98 5.34
N GLU A 208 -9.30 -7.28 4.22
CA GLU A 208 -10.66 -6.84 3.91
C GLU A 208 -11.72 -7.39 4.89
N PRO A 209 -12.87 -6.70 5.04
CA PRO A 209 -13.89 -6.99 6.06
C PRO A 209 -14.76 -8.24 5.80
N ASP A 210 -14.30 -9.23 5.06
CA ASP A 210 -15.05 -10.45 4.76
C ASP A 210 -15.01 -11.51 5.88
N SER A 211 -14.41 -11.20 7.04
CA SER A 211 -14.45 -12.11 8.19
C SER A 211 -15.77 -11.96 8.95
N PRO A 212 -16.51 -13.05 9.20
CA PRO A 212 -17.74 -13.00 9.95
C PRO A 212 -17.51 -12.46 11.38
N PRO A 213 -18.48 -11.69 11.96
CA PRO A 213 -18.33 -10.97 13.23
C PRO A 213 -18.21 -11.86 14.49
N ASP A 214 -18.29 -13.17 14.38
CA ASP A 214 -18.30 -14.13 15.49
C ASP A 214 -16.98 -14.86 15.74
N GLN A 215 -15.86 -14.44 15.14
CA GLN A 215 -14.56 -15.04 15.45
C GLN A 215 -13.91 -14.32 16.66
N PRO A 216 -13.17 -15.07 17.54
CA PRO A 216 -12.40 -14.44 18.60
C PRO A 216 -11.45 -13.40 18.01
N LEU A 217 -11.22 -12.29 18.74
CA LEU A 217 -10.37 -11.16 18.31
C LEU A 217 -8.97 -11.66 17.92
N ALA A 218 -8.81 -12.01 16.65
CA ALA A 218 -7.53 -12.44 16.10
C ALA A 218 -6.63 -11.23 15.91
N LEU A 219 -5.43 -11.30 16.47
CA LEU A 219 -4.42 -10.24 16.42
C LEU A 219 -3.19 -10.77 15.71
N ARG A 220 -2.60 -9.90 14.89
CA ARG A 220 -1.30 -10.15 14.30
C ARG A 220 -0.25 -9.31 15.00
N ARG A 221 0.78 -9.96 15.54
CA ARG A 221 1.94 -9.27 16.10
C ARG A 221 2.67 -8.54 14.97
N THR A 222 2.71 -7.20 15.02
CA THR A 222 3.40 -6.38 14.00
C THR A 222 4.76 -5.91 14.47
N ALA A 223 4.97 -5.76 15.80
CA ALA A 223 6.27 -5.43 16.35
C ALA A 223 6.50 -6.04 17.73
N LEU A 224 7.78 -6.33 18.03
CA LEU A 224 8.27 -6.84 19.31
C LEU A 224 9.67 -6.30 19.59
N ARG A 225 9.90 -5.76 20.78
CA ARG A 225 11.23 -5.42 21.33
C ARG A 225 11.34 -5.86 22.80
N PRO A 226 12.47 -6.48 23.21
CA PRO A 226 13.62 -6.91 22.40
C PRO A 226 13.25 -8.00 21.38
N ALA A 227 13.98 -8.05 20.26
CA ALA A 227 13.72 -9.00 19.17
C ALA A 227 13.95 -10.48 19.56
N SER A 228 14.81 -10.72 20.55
CA SER A 228 15.09 -12.03 21.13
C SER A 228 14.36 -12.14 22.48
N GLY A 229 13.07 -12.41 22.43
CA GLY A 229 12.30 -12.83 23.60
C GLY A 229 12.58 -14.31 23.95
N ASP A 230 12.30 -14.71 25.18
CA ASP A 230 12.43 -16.09 25.71
C ASP A 230 11.52 -17.13 25.01
N GLY A 231 11.05 -16.88 23.79
CA GLY A 231 10.12 -17.75 23.06
C GLY A 231 8.68 -17.78 23.62
N ARG A 232 8.39 -16.93 24.61
CA ARG A 232 7.07 -16.86 25.27
C ARG A 232 6.11 -15.90 24.58
N GLU A 233 6.62 -14.88 23.87
CA GLU A 233 5.82 -13.92 23.10
C GLU A 233 5.75 -14.35 21.63
N PRO A 234 4.59 -14.20 20.97
CA PRO A 234 4.46 -14.43 19.53
C PRO A 234 5.47 -13.60 18.74
N ALA A 235 6.08 -14.19 17.71
CA ALA A 235 6.99 -13.48 16.83
C ALA A 235 6.23 -12.50 15.90
N PRO A 236 6.90 -11.45 15.38
CA PRO A 236 6.31 -10.58 14.38
C PRO A 236 5.80 -11.39 13.17
N GLY A 237 4.60 -11.07 12.69
CA GLY A 237 3.88 -11.78 11.63
C GLY A 237 2.94 -12.88 12.12
N GLN A 238 3.09 -13.38 13.34
CA GLN A 238 2.24 -14.47 13.86
C GLN A 238 0.86 -13.97 14.30
N LEU A 239 -0.16 -14.79 14.00
CA LEU A 239 -1.51 -14.65 14.52
C LEU A 239 -1.59 -15.24 15.92
N HIS A 240 -2.28 -14.54 16.81
CA HIS A 240 -2.55 -15.01 18.18
C HIS A 240 -3.83 -14.37 18.72
N THR A 241 -4.26 -14.85 19.88
CA THR A 241 -5.38 -14.30 20.64
C THR A 241 -4.95 -14.07 22.08
N TYR A 242 -5.53 -13.09 22.73
CA TYR A 242 -5.43 -12.93 24.17
C TYR A 242 -6.61 -13.60 24.89
N PRO A 243 -6.45 -14.04 26.15
CA PRO A 243 -7.59 -14.49 26.95
C PRO A 243 -8.69 -13.42 27.07
N ASP A 244 -9.96 -13.82 27.06
CA ASP A 244 -11.12 -12.92 26.96
C ASP A 244 -11.14 -11.80 28.01
N ASP A 245 -10.77 -12.06 29.26
CA ASP A 245 -10.72 -11.05 30.32
C ASP A 245 -9.37 -10.38 30.51
N SER A 246 -8.45 -10.55 29.57
CA SER A 246 -7.11 -9.95 29.66
C SER A 246 -7.14 -8.44 29.45
N PRO A 247 -6.15 -7.71 30.02
CA PRO A 247 -6.05 -6.26 29.81
C PRO A 247 -6.02 -5.83 28.35
N PRO A 248 -5.32 -6.53 27.42
CA PRO A 248 -5.36 -6.20 26.00
C PRO A 248 -6.77 -6.31 25.39
N VAL A 249 -7.53 -7.37 25.69
CA VAL A 249 -8.91 -7.53 25.17
C VAL A 249 -9.82 -6.43 25.72
N ARG A 250 -9.71 -6.08 27.01
CA ARG A 250 -10.46 -4.97 27.58
C ARG A 250 -10.11 -3.63 26.92
N ALA A 251 -8.83 -3.39 26.62
CA ALA A 251 -8.41 -2.18 25.91
C ALA A 251 -8.96 -2.11 24.48
N LEU A 252 -8.96 -3.25 23.76
CA LEU A 252 -9.52 -3.34 22.41
C LEU A 252 -11.04 -3.08 22.40
N THR A 253 -11.77 -3.64 23.34
CA THR A 253 -13.24 -3.55 23.39
C THR A 253 -13.72 -2.21 23.94
N SER A 254 -13.09 -1.70 25.03
CA SER A 254 -13.48 -0.43 25.65
C SER A 254 -12.89 0.80 24.96
N GLY A 255 -11.79 0.61 24.20
CA GLY A 255 -11.01 1.70 23.63
C GLY A 255 -10.32 2.58 24.70
N ARG A 256 -10.16 2.07 25.93
CA ARG A 256 -9.54 2.80 27.05
C ARG A 256 -8.18 2.19 27.39
N PRO A 257 -7.16 3.00 27.60
CA PRO A 257 -5.87 2.52 28.09
C PRO A 257 -5.98 2.11 29.57
N SER A 258 -5.06 1.26 29.99
CA SER A 258 -5.01 0.79 31.37
C SER A 258 -3.59 0.54 31.84
N ARG A 259 -3.40 0.70 33.16
CA ARG A 259 -2.16 0.43 33.88
C ARG A 259 -2.37 -0.78 34.80
N HIS A 260 -1.49 -1.74 34.73
CA HIS A 260 -1.53 -2.97 35.52
C HIS A 260 -0.26 -3.09 36.33
N GLN A 261 -0.43 -3.30 37.64
CA GLN A 261 0.63 -3.52 38.59
C GLN A 261 0.26 -4.77 39.38
N PRO A 262 0.90 -5.92 39.13
CA PRO A 262 0.63 -7.12 39.91
C PRO A 262 1.02 -6.92 41.38
N ASP A 263 0.08 -7.15 42.30
CA ASP A 263 0.36 -7.17 43.73
C ASP A 263 0.91 -8.56 44.11
N GLY A 264 2.18 -8.60 44.54
CA GLY A 264 2.85 -9.81 45.05
C GLY A 264 3.73 -10.54 44.04
N PRO A 265 4.47 -11.58 44.50
CA PRO A 265 5.31 -12.38 43.62
C PRO A 265 4.48 -13.12 42.57
N PRO A 266 5.04 -13.40 41.38
CA PRO A 266 4.31 -14.00 40.26
C PRO A 266 3.81 -15.39 40.65
N GLY A 267 2.49 -15.52 40.86
CA GLY A 267 1.81 -16.79 41.05
C GLY A 267 1.04 -17.21 39.80
N PRO A 268 0.84 -18.52 39.52
CA PRO A 268 0.05 -18.98 38.40
C PRO A 268 -1.43 -18.68 38.67
N GLY A 269 -1.94 -17.59 38.09
CA GLY A 269 -3.36 -17.25 38.10
C GLY A 269 -3.96 -17.31 36.71
N PRO A 270 -5.27 -17.62 36.55
CA PRO A 270 -5.95 -17.56 35.27
C PRO A 270 -5.92 -16.11 34.77
N GLY A 271 -5.39 -15.85 33.55
CA GLY A 271 -5.21 -14.56 32.95
C GLY A 271 -3.78 -14.00 32.93
N ARG A 272 -2.84 -14.63 33.67
CA ARG A 272 -1.41 -14.25 33.68
C ARG A 272 -0.53 -15.11 32.77
N ALA A 273 -1.10 -16.03 32.02
CA ALA A 273 -0.34 -16.97 31.19
C ALA A 273 0.48 -16.31 30.05
N SER A 274 0.25 -15.02 29.75
CA SER A 274 0.98 -14.31 28.72
C SER A 274 1.92 -13.21 29.24
N GLU A 275 2.14 -13.08 30.55
CA GLU A 275 3.14 -12.13 31.08
C GLU A 275 4.42 -12.86 31.51
N PRO A 276 5.62 -12.33 31.18
CA PRO A 276 6.88 -12.87 31.69
C PRO A 276 6.87 -12.86 33.22
N ALA A 277 7.44 -13.91 33.84
CA ALA A 277 7.41 -14.09 35.29
C ALA A 277 8.06 -12.98 36.14
N ALA A 278 8.66 -11.94 35.50
CA ALA A 278 9.36 -10.82 36.12
C ALA A 278 8.68 -9.46 35.89
N VAL A 279 7.63 -9.38 35.06
CA VAL A 279 6.97 -8.10 34.76
C VAL A 279 6.22 -7.60 35.99
N HIS A 280 6.60 -6.42 36.51
CA HIS A 280 6.00 -5.79 37.68
C HIS A 280 5.13 -4.57 37.37
N SER A 281 5.17 -4.07 36.11
CA SER A 281 4.34 -2.94 35.67
C SER A 281 4.10 -3.02 34.17
N THR A 282 2.83 -2.88 33.75
CA THR A 282 2.42 -2.93 32.34
C THR A 282 1.47 -1.79 32.01
N LEU A 283 1.70 -1.14 30.88
CA LEU A 283 0.75 -0.24 30.23
C LEU A 283 0.15 -0.97 29.01
N VAL A 284 -1.16 -0.87 28.86
CA VAL A 284 -1.90 -1.39 27.71
C VAL A 284 -2.66 -0.24 27.08
N VAL A 285 -2.31 0.10 25.84
CA VAL A 285 -2.83 1.27 25.14
C VAL A 285 -3.45 0.85 23.82
N PRO A 286 -4.76 1.09 23.60
CA PRO A 286 -5.40 0.80 22.32
C PRO A 286 -4.91 1.77 21.24
N LEU A 287 -4.59 1.24 20.07
CA LEU A 287 -4.26 2.02 18.89
C LEU A 287 -5.56 2.44 18.20
N ARG A 288 -5.95 3.70 18.35
CA ARG A 288 -7.21 4.22 17.81
C ARG A 288 -6.98 5.39 16.88
N ALA A 289 -7.60 5.29 15.71
CA ALA A 289 -7.65 6.39 14.75
C ALA A 289 -9.07 6.58 14.24
N ARG A 290 -9.52 7.84 14.16
CA ARG A 290 -10.85 8.22 13.61
C ARG A 290 -12.02 7.43 14.21
N GLY A 291 -11.95 7.14 15.51
CA GLY A 291 -12.99 6.40 16.22
C GLY A 291 -12.90 4.88 16.14
N THR A 292 -12.03 4.32 15.29
CA THR A 292 -11.82 2.88 15.13
C THR A 292 -10.63 2.40 15.94
N THR A 293 -10.75 1.26 16.60
CA THR A 293 -9.63 0.57 17.27
C THR A 293 -8.96 -0.36 16.26
N LEU A 294 -7.68 -0.12 16.00
CA LEU A 294 -6.87 -0.86 15.02
C LEU A 294 -6.10 -2.00 15.67
N GLY A 295 -5.82 -1.88 16.97
CA GLY A 295 -4.99 -2.83 17.70
C GLY A 295 -4.65 -2.35 19.09
N VAL A 296 -3.59 -2.90 19.68
CA VAL A 296 -3.12 -2.59 21.02
C VAL A 296 -1.60 -2.58 21.07
N ALA A 297 -1.04 -1.60 21.82
CA ALA A 297 0.36 -1.58 22.21
C ALA A 297 0.49 -1.93 23.68
N ARG A 298 1.49 -2.76 24.03
CA ARG A 298 1.83 -3.10 25.41
C ARG A 298 3.26 -2.63 25.68
N PHE A 299 3.44 -2.00 26.85
CA PHE A 299 4.73 -1.56 27.36
C PHE A 299 4.90 -2.18 28.75
N CYS A 300 5.96 -2.95 28.95
CA CYS A 300 6.20 -3.67 30.19
C CYS A 300 7.54 -3.29 30.80
N ARG A 301 7.61 -3.24 32.16
CA ARG A 301 8.84 -3.09 32.92
C ARG A 301 9.08 -4.36 33.74
N ASP A 302 10.27 -4.93 33.56
CA ASP A 302 10.76 -6.10 34.29
C ASP A 302 12.14 -5.82 34.96
N ARG A 303 12.94 -4.96 34.38
CA ARG A 303 14.29 -4.53 34.84
C ARG A 303 14.31 -3.13 35.41
N THR A 304 13.53 -2.22 34.82
CA THR A 304 13.41 -0.84 35.28
C THR A 304 12.68 -0.84 36.64
N PRO A 305 13.32 -0.39 37.75
CA PRO A 305 12.74 -0.56 39.11
C PRO A 305 11.47 0.23 39.35
N ASP A 306 11.33 1.39 38.70
CA ASP A 306 10.19 2.29 38.89
C ASP A 306 8.95 1.74 38.18
N ARG A 307 7.81 1.70 38.87
CA ARG A 307 6.52 1.35 38.27
C ARG A 307 6.02 2.49 37.40
N TYR A 308 5.19 2.19 36.40
CA TYR A 308 4.51 3.22 35.62
C TYR A 308 3.58 4.05 36.49
N ASP A 309 3.55 5.36 36.26
CA ASP A 309 2.64 6.32 36.86
C ASP A 309 1.53 6.76 35.86
N ASP A 310 0.65 7.66 36.28
CA ASP A 310 -0.44 8.18 35.44
C ASP A 310 0.09 9.07 34.31
N GLU A 311 1.21 9.76 34.55
CA GLU A 311 1.86 10.60 33.55
C GLU A 311 2.58 9.75 32.48
N ASP A 312 3.13 8.58 32.88
CA ASP A 312 3.65 7.59 31.92
C ASP A 312 2.53 7.02 31.03
N LEU A 313 1.32 6.81 31.59
CA LEU A 313 0.16 6.38 30.83
C LEU A 313 -0.26 7.43 29.78
N LEU A 314 -0.24 8.71 30.16
CA LEU A 314 -0.53 9.81 29.22
C LEU A 314 0.52 9.88 28.09
N LEU A 315 1.81 9.73 28.42
CA LEU A 315 2.88 9.68 27.42
C LEU A 315 2.68 8.49 26.45
N ALA A 316 2.39 7.31 27.01
CA ALA A 316 2.10 6.11 26.20
C ALA A 316 0.92 6.32 25.24
N GLN A 317 -0.13 7.01 25.71
CA GLN A 317 -1.29 7.35 24.88
C GLN A 317 -0.91 8.30 23.72
N GLU A 318 -0.11 9.31 24.02
CA GLU A 318 0.31 10.30 23.01
C GLU A 318 1.13 9.65 21.88
N ILE A 319 2.15 8.84 22.24
CA ILE A 319 2.97 8.15 21.22
C ILE A 319 2.17 7.07 20.47
N ALA A 320 1.29 6.34 21.17
CA ALA A 320 0.44 5.33 20.55
C ALA A 320 -0.61 5.95 19.62
N ALA A 321 -1.17 7.12 19.95
CA ALA A 321 -2.11 7.83 19.10
C ALA A 321 -1.47 8.25 17.76
N ARG A 322 -0.21 8.72 17.80
CA ARG A 322 0.56 9.06 16.58
C ARG A 322 0.77 7.82 15.71
N ALA A 323 1.20 6.72 16.32
CA ALA A 323 1.36 5.45 15.61
C ALA A 323 0.03 4.96 15.02
N ALA A 324 -1.07 5.07 15.74
CA ALA A 324 -2.38 4.68 15.26
C ALA A 324 -2.83 5.48 14.02
N VAL A 325 -2.60 6.79 14.00
CA VAL A 325 -2.90 7.63 12.82
C VAL A 325 -2.03 7.24 11.63
N ALA A 326 -0.73 7.01 11.86
CA ALA A 326 0.18 6.59 10.79
C ALA A 326 -0.18 5.20 10.23
N VAL A 327 -0.54 4.24 11.09
CA VAL A 327 -1.02 2.90 10.70
C VAL A 327 -2.33 3.01 9.91
N ASP A 328 -3.29 3.85 10.35
CA ASP A 328 -4.56 4.04 9.60
C ASP A 328 -4.31 4.65 8.21
N ASN A 329 -3.41 5.62 8.11
CA ASN A 329 -3.04 6.21 6.83
C ASN A 329 -2.38 5.17 5.91
N ALA A 330 -1.44 4.37 6.43
CA ALA A 330 -0.79 3.30 5.68
C ALA A 330 -1.80 2.23 5.21
N ARG A 331 -2.73 1.82 6.09
CA ARG A 331 -3.79 0.86 5.77
C ARG A 331 -4.69 1.38 4.64
N ARG A 332 -5.16 2.62 4.75
CA ARG A 332 -6.03 3.25 3.74
C ARG A 332 -5.33 3.36 2.40
N TYR A 333 -4.07 3.75 2.42
CA TYR A 333 -3.26 3.80 1.20
C TYR A 333 -3.13 2.42 0.55
N THR A 334 -2.79 1.39 1.33
CA THR A 334 -2.64 0.01 0.84
C THR A 334 -3.97 -0.52 0.26
N HIS A 335 -5.09 -0.25 0.94
CA HIS A 335 -6.42 -0.66 0.47
C HIS A 335 -6.83 0.09 -0.82
N ALA A 336 -6.68 1.41 -0.85
CA ALA A 336 -6.95 2.20 -2.05
C ALA A 336 -6.11 1.73 -3.24
N ARG A 337 -4.82 1.44 -3.01
CA ARG A 337 -3.92 0.90 -4.03
C ARG A 337 -4.35 -0.49 -4.51
N ALA A 338 -4.71 -1.39 -3.60
CA ALA A 338 -5.18 -2.74 -3.96
C ALA A 338 -6.47 -2.69 -4.79
N THR A 339 -7.43 -1.84 -4.39
CA THR A 339 -8.68 -1.62 -5.13
C THR A 339 -8.41 -1.05 -6.53
N ALA A 340 -7.53 -0.07 -6.62
CA ALA A 340 -7.17 0.55 -7.88
C ALA A 340 -6.46 -0.43 -8.84
N LEU A 341 -5.52 -1.24 -8.34
CA LEU A 341 -4.87 -2.31 -9.12
C LEU A 341 -5.84 -3.41 -9.55
N SER A 342 -6.81 -3.76 -8.69
CA SER A 342 -7.85 -4.74 -9.04
C SER A 342 -8.74 -4.20 -10.16
N LEU A 343 -9.15 -2.93 -10.09
CA LEU A 343 -9.91 -2.27 -11.15
C LEU A 343 -9.12 -2.27 -12.46
N GLN A 344 -7.87 -1.85 -12.46
CA GLN A 344 -7.03 -1.83 -13.66
C GLN A 344 -6.88 -3.22 -14.28
N ARG A 345 -6.60 -4.26 -13.47
CA ARG A 345 -6.54 -5.65 -13.95
C ARG A 345 -7.84 -6.10 -14.61
N SER A 346 -8.99 -5.65 -14.12
CA SER A 346 -10.28 -5.96 -14.74
C SER A 346 -10.51 -5.25 -16.07
N LEU A 347 -9.80 -4.13 -16.31
CA LEU A 347 -9.87 -3.38 -17.57
C LEU A 347 -8.88 -3.90 -18.64
N LEU A 348 -7.85 -4.66 -18.25
CA LEU A 348 -6.91 -5.30 -19.17
C LEU A 348 -7.44 -6.66 -19.66
N PRO A 349 -6.93 -7.19 -20.79
CA PRO A 349 -7.32 -8.54 -21.27
C PRO A 349 -6.97 -9.60 -20.23
N SER A 350 -7.98 -10.31 -19.73
CA SER A 350 -7.76 -11.45 -18.83
C SER A 350 -7.24 -12.70 -19.55
N HIS A 351 -7.51 -12.81 -20.86
CA HIS A 351 -7.13 -13.94 -21.70
C HIS A 351 -6.87 -13.43 -23.12
N THR A 352 -5.89 -14.00 -23.77
CA THR A 352 -5.71 -13.82 -25.20
C THR A 352 -6.79 -14.65 -25.92
N PRO A 353 -7.64 -14.04 -26.77
CA PRO A 353 -8.66 -14.79 -27.49
C PRO A 353 -8.01 -15.81 -28.43
N PRO A 354 -8.62 -16.96 -28.62
CA PRO A 354 -8.09 -17.97 -29.55
C PRO A 354 -8.05 -17.40 -30.96
N GLN A 355 -6.91 -17.44 -31.60
CA GLN A 355 -6.68 -17.02 -32.97
C GLN A 355 -5.43 -17.74 -33.55
N SER A 356 -5.34 -17.87 -34.84
CA SER A 356 -4.31 -18.67 -35.51
C SER A 356 -3.27 -17.87 -36.29
N ALA A 357 -3.43 -16.55 -36.36
CA ALA A 357 -2.56 -15.68 -37.14
C ALA A 357 -1.20 -15.43 -36.48
N VAL A 358 -1.19 -15.41 -35.15
CA VAL A 358 0.03 -15.14 -34.37
C VAL A 358 0.04 -15.94 -33.05
N GLU A 359 1.23 -16.25 -32.55
CA GLU A 359 1.43 -16.61 -31.13
C GLU A 359 1.75 -15.31 -30.36
N VAL A 360 1.19 -15.11 -29.18
CA VAL A 360 1.32 -13.83 -28.45
C VAL A 360 1.76 -14.05 -27.01
N ALA A 361 2.71 -13.23 -26.55
CA ALA A 361 3.04 -13.09 -25.14
C ALA A 361 2.95 -11.62 -24.73
N CYS A 362 2.37 -11.34 -23.55
CA CYS A 362 2.17 -10.00 -23.07
C CYS A 362 2.75 -9.83 -21.65
N ARG A 363 3.24 -8.63 -21.36
CA ARG A 363 3.63 -8.21 -20.01
C ARG A 363 3.05 -6.85 -19.70
N TYR A 364 2.60 -6.70 -18.47
CA TYR A 364 2.18 -5.42 -17.92
C TYR A 364 2.84 -5.21 -16.56
N LEU A 365 3.56 -4.10 -16.40
CA LEU A 365 4.19 -3.71 -15.13
C LEU A 365 3.70 -2.32 -14.74
N PRO A 366 3.02 -2.19 -13.61
CA PRO A 366 2.59 -0.89 -13.11
C PRO A 366 3.78 -0.13 -12.51
N ALA A 367 3.75 1.20 -12.60
CA ALA A 367 4.73 2.11 -12.00
C ALA A 367 4.93 1.86 -10.50
N GLY A 368 6.20 1.93 -10.04
CA GLY A 368 6.59 1.47 -8.70
C GLY A 368 6.16 2.34 -7.53
N ASP A 369 6.17 3.67 -7.67
CA ASP A 369 6.11 4.64 -6.55
C ASP A 369 4.78 5.39 -6.40
N ARG A 370 3.85 5.30 -7.33
CA ARG A 370 2.56 5.99 -7.30
C ARG A 370 1.44 4.99 -7.05
N LEU A 371 0.20 5.40 -6.97
CA LEU A 371 -0.98 4.54 -6.71
C LEU A 371 -1.07 3.29 -7.60
N GLY A 372 -0.12 3.11 -8.54
CA GLY A 372 0.09 1.90 -9.32
C GLY A 372 -1.00 1.63 -10.35
N VAL A 373 -1.76 2.64 -10.73
CA VAL A 373 -2.83 2.57 -11.73
C VAL A 373 -2.48 3.51 -12.86
N GLY A 374 -2.24 2.95 -14.05
CA GLY A 374 -1.80 3.69 -15.20
C GLY A 374 -2.77 3.75 -16.37
N GLY A 375 -2.36 4.50 -17.38
CA GLY A 375 -3.06 4.69 -18.64
C GLY A 375 -2.71 3.68 -19.73
N ASP A 376 -1.68 2.87 -19.52
CA ASP A 376 -1.18 1.92 -20.51
C ASP A 376 -2.14 0.76 -20.73
N TRP A 377 -2.28 0.32 -21.98
CA TRP A 377 -3.03 -0.89 -22.31
C TRP A 377 -2.45 -1.60 -23.54
N TYR A 378 -2.82 -2.85 -23.67
CA TYR A 378 -2.63 -3.65 -24.89
C TYR A 378 -3.91 -4.43 -25.20
N ASP A 379 -4.05 -4.84 -26.44
CA ASP A 379 -5.14 -5.74 -26.83
C ASP A 379 -4.75 -6.61 -28.04
N VAL A 380 -5.38 -7.80 -28.12
CA VAL A 380 -5.30 -8.74 -29.23
C VAL A 380 -6.72 -9.03 -29.68
N ILE A 381 -7.07 -8.60 -30.87
CA ILE A 381 -8.45 -8.64 -31.37
C ILE A 381 -8.51 -9.50 -32.62
N PRO A 382 -9.13 -10.68 -32.58
CA PRO A 382 -9.42 -11.46 -33.79
C PRO A 382 -10.30 -10.64 -34.74
N LEU A 383 -9.94 -10.63 -36.01
CA LEU A 383 -10.66 -9.93 -37.06
C LEU A 383 -11.20 -10.94 -38.10
N SER A 384 -12.06 -10.45 -38.98
CA SER A 384 -12.54 -11.23 -40.13
C SER A 384 -11.37 -11.71 -41.00
N GLY A 385 -11.54 -12.83 -41.69
CA GLY A 385 -10.55 -13.33 -42.67
C GLY A 385 -9.32 -13.96 -42.03
N ALA A 386 -9.42 -14.52 -40.81
CA ALA A 386 -8.30 -15.05 -40.00
C ALA A 386 -7.24 -14.00 -39.65
N ARG A 387 -7.51 -12.72 -39.82
CA ARG A 387 -6.65 -11.61 -39.45
C ARG A 387 -6.71 -11.34 -37.95
N VAL A 388 -5.71 -10.64 -37.45
CA VAL A 388 -5.65 -10.21 -36.06
C VAL A 388 -5.22 -8.75 -35.97
N ALA A 389 -5.85 -7.99 -35.09
CA ALA A 389 -5.34 -6.67 -34.68
C ALA A 389 -4.56 -6.80 -33.38
N LEU A 390 -3.40 -6.14 -33.35
CA LEU A 390 -2.53 -5.97 -32.20
C LEU A 390 -2.53 -4.49 -31.86
N VAL A 391 -2.77 -4.17 -30.59
CA VAL A 391 -2.94 -2.79 -30.13
C VAL A 391 -2.12 -2.56 -28.89
N VAL A 392 -1.43 -1.42 -28.85
CA VAL A 392 -0.82 -0.87 -27.64
C VAL A 392 -1.09 0.61 -27.59
N GLY A 393 -1.37 1.15 -26.44
CA GLY A 393 -1.60 2.57 -26.25
C GLY A 393 -1.34 3.01 -24.84
N ASP A 394 -1.31 4.34 -24.67
CA ASP A 394 -1.06 5.00 -23.40
C ASP A 394 -1.92 6.25 -23.28
N VAL A 395 -2.56 6.48 -22.14
CA VAL A 395 -3.34 7.66 -21.79
C VAL A 395 -2.48 8.57 -20.92
N VAL A 396 -2.33 9.82 -21.33
CA VAL A 396 -1.57 10.82 -20.58
C VAL A 396 -2.11 10.96 -19.16
N GLY A 397 -1.18 10.85 -18.19
CA GLY A 397 -1.50 10.95 -16.77
C GLY A 397 -1.53 9.59 -16.06
N HIS A 398 -1.89 9.60 -14.78
CA HIS A 398 -1.90 8.40 -13.94
C HIS A 398 -3.10 8.41 -12.98
N GLY A 399 -3.39 7.27 -12.39
CA GLY A 399 -4.45 7.11 -11.41
C GLY A 399 -5.77 6.64 -12.01
N ILE A 400 -6.82 6.67 -11.22
CA ILE A 400 -8.14 6.10 -11.55
C ILE A 400 -8.74 6.74 -12.80
N HIS A 401 -8.51 8.04 -13.04
CA HIS A 401 -9.03 8.74 -14.21
C HIS A 401 -8.36 8.28 -15.51
N ALA A 402 -7.04 8.12 -15.51
CA ALA A 402 -6.32 7.58 -16.66
C ALA A 402 -6.79 6.15 -16.97
N ALA A 403 -6.92 5.28 -15.96
CA ALA A 403 -7.42 3.92 -16.13
C ALA A 403 -8.88 3.86 -16.64
N ALA A 404 -9.75 4.74 -16.15
CA ALA A 404 -11.13 4.82 -16.64
C ALA A 404 -11.18 5.25 -18.12
N THR A 405 -10.34 6.21 -18.51
CA THR A 405 -10.20 6.65 -19.90
C THR A 405 -9.63 5.54 -20.76
N MET A 406 -8.58 4.86 -20.31
CA MET A 406 -8.00 3.68 -20.97
C MET A 406 -9.06 2.61 -21.26
N GLY A 407 -9.90 2.26 -20.24
CA GLY A 407 -10.98 1.29 -20.42
C GLY A 407 -12.02 1.70 -21.49
N ARG A 408 -12.34 3.01 -21.57
CA ARG A 408 -13.22 3.56 -22.62
C ARG A 408 -12.56 3.49 -24.00
N LEU A 409 -11.29 3.85 -24.12
CA LEU A 409 -10.55 3.83 -25.39
C LEU A 409 -10.38 2.38 -25.88
N ARG A 410 -10.01 1.45 -25.01
CA ARG A 410 -9.91 0.04 -25.32
C ARG A 410 -11.23 -0.53 -25.84
N THR A 411 -12.35 -0.17 -25.20
CA THR A 411 -13.70 -0.60 -25.66
C THR A 411 -14.03 0.01 -27.01
N ALA A 412 -13.70 1.28 -27.23
CA ALA A 412 -13.89 1.95 -28.51
C ALA A 412 -13.08 1.28 -29.63
N VAL A 413 -11.79 0.97 -29.37
CA VAL A 413 -10.93 0.26 -30.33
C VAL A 413 -11.55 -1.09 -30.72
N ARG A 414 -12.00 -1.89 -29.75
CA ARG A 414 -12.68 -3.18 -30.04
C ARG A 414 -13.91 -3.01 -30.90
N THR A 415 -14.77 -2.05 -30.55
CA THR A 415 -16.01 -1.78 -31.32
C THR A 415 -15.70 -1.33 -32.75
N LEU A 416 -14.67 -0.49 -32.94
CA LEU A 416 -14.23 -0.03 -34.25
C LEU A 416 -13.54 -1.16 -35.05
N ALA A 417 -12.81 -2.04 -34.38
CA ALA A 417 -12.20 -3.22 -34.99
C ALA A 417 -13.26 -4.23 -35.47
N ASP A 418 -14.36 -4.41 -34.74
CA ASP A 418 -15.48 -5.30 -35.14
C ASP A 418 -16.15 -4.87 -36.44
N ILE A 419 -16.10 -3.59 -36.78
CA ILE A 419 -16.60 -3.10 -38.09
C ILE A 419 -15.53 -3.08 -39.17
N ASP A 420 -14.35 -3.61 -38.87
CA ASP A 420 -13.28 -3.90 -39.80
C ASP A 420 -12.71 -2.65 -40.51
N LEU A 421 -12.60 -1.52 -39.79
CA LEU A 421 -12.04 -0.28 -40.33
C LEU A 421 -10.54 -0.43 -40.62
N PRO A 422 -10.04 0.24 -41.68
CA PRO A 422 -8.60 0.41 -41.89
C PRO A 422 -7.95 1.13 -40.69
N PRO A 423 -6.65 0.89 -40.41
CA PRO A 423 -5.97 1.47 -39.25
C PRO A 423 -6.02 2.99 -39.15
N ASP A 424 -5.91 3.72 -40.26
CA ASP A 424 -6.00 5.19 -40.35
C ASP A 424 -7.41 5.71 -40.01
N GLU A 425 -8.45 5.04 -40.55
CA GLU A 425 -9.83 5.39 -40.23
C GLU A 425 -10.19 5.07 -38.78
N LEU A 426 -9.72 3.93 -38.25
CA LEU A 426 -9.91 3.57 -36.85
C LEU A 426 -9.30 4.62 -35.91
N LEU A 427 -8.06 5.03 -36.15
CA LEU A 427 -7.40 6.06 -35.32
C LEU A 427 -8.11 7.40 -35.44
N THR A 428 -8.65 7.77 -36.63
CA THR A 428 -9.42 9.00 -36.80
C THR A 428 -10.70 8.99 -35.94
N HIS A 429 -11.43 7.88 -35.93
CA HIS A 429 -12.60 7.75 -35.06
C HIS A 429 -12.24 7.71 -33.59
N LEU A 430 -11.10 7.11 -33.24
CA LEU A 430 -10.61 7.09 -31.87
C LEU A 430 -10.20 8.49 -31.39
N ASP A 431 -9.61 9.32 -32.25
CA ASP A 431 -9.34 10.74 -32.00
C ASP A 431 -10.60 11.53 -31.65
N ASP A 432 -11.69 11.31 -32.43
CA ASP A 432 -13.00 11.89 -32.13
C ASP A 432 -13.55 11.45 -30.76
N VAL A 433 -13.27 10.21 -30.34
CA VAL A 433 -13.66 9.73 -29.00
C VAL A 433 -12.89 10.47 -27.92
N VAL A 434 -11.57 10.65 -28.06
CA VAL A 434 -10.73 11.40 -27.10
C VAL A 434 -11.19 12.85 -27.00
N LEU A 435 -11.46 13.51 -28.12
CA LEU A 435 -11.96 14.89 -28.13
C LEU A 435 -13.30 15.03 -27.37
N ARG A 436 -14.22 14.09 -27.55
CA ARG A 436 -15.49 14.09 -26.80
C ARG A 436 -15.26 13.89 -25.30
N LEU A 437 -14.39 12.96 -24.92
CA LEU A 437 -14.04 12.70 -23.51
C LEU A 437 -13.36 13.92 -22.87
N SER A 438 -12.50 14.64 -23.62
CA SER A 438 -11.88 15.89 -23.17
C SER A 438 -12.92 16.98 -22.94
N ALA A 439 -13.88 17.11 -23.84
CA ALA A 439 -14.96 18.10 -23.69
C ALA A 439 -15.89 17.78 -22.50
N GLU A 440 -16.21 16.50 -22.28
CA GLU A 440 -16.97 16.05 -21.10
C GLU A 440 -16.20 16.34 -19.79
N ALA A 441 -14.90 16.07 -19.76
CA ALA A 441 -14.04 16.31 -18.62
C ALA A 441 -13.91 17.80 -18.29
N ALA A 442 -13.82 18.66 -19.31
CA ALA A 442 -13.76 20.12 -19.15
C ALA A 442 -15.07 20.74 -18.64
N ALA A 443 -16.21 20.06 -18.82
CA ALA A 443 -17.52 20.50 -18.36
C ALA A 443 -17.82 20.13 -16.89
N ASP A 444 -17.00 19.32 -16.23
CA ASP A 444 -17.17 18.88 -14.85
C ASP A 444 -16.53 19.89 -13.88
N PRO A 445 -17.31 20.64 -13.08
CA PRO A 445 -16.79 21.68 -12.18
C PRO A 445 -16.06 21.13 -10.95
N ASP A 446 -16.27 19.85 -10.60
CA ASP A 446 -15.64 19.20 -9.43
C ASP A 446 -14.29 18.54 -9.79
N ARG A 447 -13.91 18.56 -11.05
CA ARG A 447 -12.64 17.99 -11.50
C ARG A 447 -11.53 19.03 -11.38
N GLU A 448 -10.52 18.74 -10.59
CA GLU A 448 -9.26 19.50 -10.62
C GLU A 448 -8.73 19.48 -12.07
N ALA A 449 -8.27 20.63 -12.57
CA ALA A 449 -7.78 20.79 -13.94
C ALA A 449 -6.44 20.04 -14.13
N ASP A 450 -6.50 18.74 -14.20
CA ASP A 450 -5.37 17.88 -14.57
C ASP A 450 -5.23 17.82 -16.10
N GLY A 451 -4.74 18.88 -16.70
CA GLY A 451 -4.27 18.89 -18.08
C GLY A 451 -5.28 18.51 -19.18
N GLU A 452 -4.89 18.70 -20.44
CA GLU A 452 -5.65 18.21 -21.61
C GLU A 452 -5.57 16.66 -21.66
N LEU A 453 -6.72 16.02 -21.85
CA LEU A 453 -6.82 14.57 -22.01
C LEU A 453 -6.22 14.21 -23.37
N GLY A 454 -5.10 13.51 -23.38
CA GLY A 454 -4.44 13.00 -24.57
C GLY A 454 -4.17 11.50 -24.46
N ALA A 455 -3.97 10.85 -25.59
CA ALA A 455 -3.55 9.45 -25.61
C ALA A 455 -2.64 9.18 -26.81
N THR A 456 -1.84 8.12 -26.73
CA THR A 456 -1.08 7.57 -27.84
C THR A 456 -1.57 6.18 -28.16
N CYS A 457 -1.54 5.77 -29.43
CA CYS A 457 -2.00 4.44 -29.83
C CYS A 457 -1.23 3.96 -31.07
N LEU A 458 -0.84 2.69 -31.05
CA LEU A 458 -0.37 1.93 -32.20
C LEU A 458 -1.38 0.82 -32.49
N TYR A 459 -1.92 0.79 -33.71
CA TYR A 459 -2.86 -0.21 -34.19
C TYR A 459 -2.28 -0.93 -35.39
N ALA A 460 -2.10 -2.25 -35.30
CA ALA A 460 -1.50 -3.09 -36.32
C ALA A 460 -2.43 -4.24 -36.67
N VAL A 461 -2.73 -4.42 -37.96
CA VAL A 461 -3.55 -5.54 -38.49
C VAL A 461 -2.65 -6.47 -39.29
N TYR A 462 -2.51 -7.71 -38.82
CA TYR A 462 -1.77 -8.77 -39.51
C TYR A 462 -2.71 -9.68 -40.28
N ASP A 463 -2.46 -9.85 -41.59
CA ASP A 463 -3.12 -10.79 -42.48
C ASP A 463 -2.21 -12.00 -42.73
N PRO A 464 -2.55 -13.21 -42.19
CA PRO A 464 -1.71 -14.38 -42.33
C PRO A 464 -1.75 -15.00 -43.77
N VAL A 465 -2.72 -14.61 -44.59
CA VAL A 465 -2.83 -15.11 -46.00
C VAL A 465 -1.76 -14.45 -46.88
N GLY A 466 -1.54 -13.15 -46.70
CA GLY A 466 -0.50 -12.39 -47.43
C GLY A 466 0.82 -12.24 -46.69
N GLY A 467 0.86 -12.60 -45.44
CA GLY A 467 1.99 -12.25 -44.55
C GLY A 467 2.19 -10.74 -44.42
N CYS A 468 1.09 -9.98 -44.60
CA CYS A 468 1.10 -8.51 -44.64
C CYS A 468 0.61 -7.93 -43.31
N CYS A 469 1.34 -6.95 -42.78
CA CYS A 469 0.95 -6.18 -41.61
C CYS A 469 0.69 -4.73 -42.02
N THR A 470 -0.53 -4.23 -41.79
CA THR A 470 -0.93 -2.84 -42.03
C THR A 470 -0.97 -2.12 -40.68
N LEU A 471 -0.20 -1.05 -40.53
CA LEU A 471 -0.06 -0.35 -39.26
C LEU A 471 -0.33 1.15 -39.42
N ALA A 472 -0.88 1.73 -38.35
CA ALA A 472 -0.95 3.19 -38.16
C ALA A 472 -0.65 3.52 -36.70
N ARG A 473 -0.04 4.70 -36.45
CA ARG A 473 0.25 5.17 -35.09
C ARG A 473 -0.21 6.60 -34.88
N ALA A 474 -0.66 6.87 -33.65
CA ALA A 474 -1.04 8.17 -33.17
C ALA A 474 -0.12 8.56 -32.02
N GLY A 475 0.99 9.29 -32.30
CA GLY A 475 1.96 9.74 -31.30
C GLY A 475 2.71 8.64 -30.55
N HIS A 476 2.51 7.36 -30.89
CA HIS A 476 3.03 6.21 -30.17
C HIS A 476 4.41 5.77 -30.69
N PRO A 477 5.31 5.17 -29.87
CA PRO A 477 6.56 4.59 -30.34
C PRO A 477 6.36 3.61 -31.52
N PRO A 478 7.27 3.56 -32.52
CA PRO A 478 7.18 2.58 -33.59
C PRO A 478 7.49 1.16 -33.06
N PRO A 479 6.85 0.12 -33.62
CA PRO A 479 7.11 -1.26 -33.20
C PRO A 479 8.48 -1.76 -33.67
N ALA A 480 9.03 -2.73 -32.95
CA ALA A 480 10.23 -3.42 -33.37
C ALA A 480 9.89 -4.76 -34.02
N VAL A 481 10.64 -5.13 -35.05
CA VAL A 481 10.51 -6.42 -35.77
C VAL A 481 11.82 -7.18 -35.74
N ALA A 482 11.78 -8.44 -35.30
CA ALA A 482 12.91 -9.35 -35.46
C ALA A 482 12.56 -10.46 -36.45
N THR A 483 13.45 -10.70 -37.42
CA THR A 483 13.31 -11.78 -38.40
C THR A 483 14.08 -13.00 -37.97
N GLY A 484 13.78 -14.16 -38.59
CA GLY A 484 14.48 -15.43 -38.30
C GLY A 484 15.99 -15.42 -38.55
N GLU A 485 16.53 -14.38 -39.18
CA GLU A 485 17.98 -14.21 -39.45
C GLU A 485 18.75 -13.61 -38.24
N GLY A 486 18.07 -13.41 -37.07
CA GLY A 486 18.70 -12.86 -35.86
C GLY A 486 18.95 -11.36 -35.92
N THR A 487 18.31 -10.66 -36.85
CA THR A 487 18.32 -9.19 -36.95
C THR A 487 17.02 -8.61 -36.43
N ALA A 488 17.11 -7.55 -35.63
CA ALA A 488 15.94 -6.82 -35.15
C ALA A 488 16.09 -5.34 -35.53
N ASP A 489 15.01 -4.76 -36.02
CA ASP A 489 14.97 -3.33 -36.40
C ASP A 489 13.64 -2.68 -36.01
N THR A 490 13.61 -1.38 -35.96
CA THR A 490 12.38 -0.60 -35.73
C THR A 490 11.75 -0.27 -37.09
N LEU A 491 10.42 -0.46 -37.18
CA LEU A 491 9.73 -0.12 -38.43
C LEU A 491 9.68 1.40 -38.61
N ASP A 492 10.03 1.86 -39.81
CA ASP A 492 9.87 3.25 -40.19
C ASP A 492 8.40 3.53 -40.54
N LEU A 493 7.70 4.19 -39.64
CA LEU A 493 6.28 4.54 -39.74
C LEU A 493 6.09 6.04 -39.61
N PRO A 494 5.17 6.66 -40.34
CA PRO A 494 4.76 8.06 -40.11
C PRO A 494 4.38 8.28 -38.65
N ALA A 495 4.87 9.36 -38.05
CA ALA A 495 4.71 9.57 -36.60
C ALA A 495 3.25 9.78 -36.16
N GLY A 496 2.40 10.36 -36.97
CA GLY A 496 1.06 10.75 -36.61
C GLY A 496 0.98 11.66 -35.37
N PRO A 497 -0.03 12.51 -35.23
CA PRO A 497 -0.27 13.27 -34.00
C PRO A 497 -0.76 12.36 -32.89
N PRO A 498 -0.54 12.71 -31.59
CA PRO A 498 -1.26 12.10 -30.49
C PRO A 498 -2.78 12.27 -30.64
N LEU A 499 -3.55 11.34 -30.08
CA LEU A 499 -5.01 11.44 -30.04
C LEU A 499 -5.46 12.57 -29.11
N GLY A 500 -6.52 13.29 -29.51
CA GLY A 500 -7.08 14.42 -28.78
C GLY A 500 -6.66 15.78 -29.32
N LEU A 501 -5.76 15.83 -30.31
CA LEU A 501 -5.40 17.09 -30.98
C LEU A 501 -6.40 17.49 -32.06
N GLY A 502 -7.04 16.54 -32.72
CA GLY A 502 -8.06 16.77 -33.75
C GLY A 502 -7.55 17.29 -35.09
N GLY A 503 -8.28 17.00 -36.15
CA GLY A 503 -8.14 17.62 -37.46
C GLY A 503 -6.89 17.24 -38.26
N LEU A 504 -6.07 16.31 -37.81
CA LEU A 504 -4.88 15.83 -38.52
C LEU A 504 -5.07 14.40 -39.01
N PRO A 505 -4.68 14.08 -40.27
CA PRO A 505 -4.86 12.73 -40.81
C PRO A 505 -3.83 11.76 -40.21
N PHE A 506 -4.22 10.50 -40.08
CA PHE A 506 -3.32 9.38 -39.79
C PHE A 506 -2.95 8.68 -41.13
N GLU A 507 -1.76 8.12 -41.16
CA GLU A 507 -1.27 7.42 -42.35
C GLU A 507 -1.00 5.96 -42.01
N THR A 508 -1.32 5.08 -42.98
CA THR A 508 -1.03 3.63 -42.87
C THR A 508 0.25 3.27 -43.62
N THR A 509 0.98 2.31 -43.07
CA THR A 509 2.11 1.64 -43.74
C THR A 509 1.83 0.16 -43.82
N GLU A 510 2.14 -0.46 -44.96
CA GLU A 510 2.07 -1.90 -45.16
C GLU A 510 3.49 -2.49 -45.19
N VAL A 511 3.69 -3.55 -44.40
CA VAL A 511 4.96 -4.25 -44.27
C VAL A 511 4.73 -5.75 -44.44
N THR A 512 5.51 -6.41 -45.27
CA THR A 512 5.50 -7.88 -45.38
C THR A 512 6.37 -8.48 -44.28
N LEU A 513 5.79 -9.33 -43.46
CA LEU A 513 6.45 -10.03 -42.38
C LEU A 513 6.61 -11.51 -42.78
N PRO A 514 7.84 -12.03 -42.91
CA PRO A 514 8.07 -13.46 -43.10
C PRO A 514 7.48 -14.30 -41.96
N GLU A 515 7.19 -15.57 -42.23
CA GLU A 515 6.73 -16.49 -41.21
C GLU A 515 7.74 -16.59 -40.05
N GLY A 516 7.23 -16.59 -38.82
CA GLY A 516 8.07 -16.66 -37.62
C GLY A 516 8.72 -15.33 -37.21
N SER A 517 8.41 -14.21 -37.88
CA SER A 517 8.87 -12.88 -37.46
C SER A 517 8.28 -12.53 -36.09
N LEU A 518 9.08 -11.92 -35.25
CA LEU A 518 8.63 -11.32 -33.99
C LEU A 518 8.26 -9.86 -34.22
N LEU A 519 7.05 -9.47 -33.86
CA LEU A 519 6.59 -8.09 -33.84
C LEU A 519 6.38 -7.68 -32.38
N ALA A 520 7.14 -6.68 -31.89
CA ALA A 520 7.04 -6.16 -30.55
C ALA A 520 6.41 -4.76 -30.56
N LEU A 521 5.27 -4.64 -29.88
CA LEU A 521 4.59 -3.37 -29.59
C LEU A 521 4.77 -3.07 -28.10
N PHE A 522 5.03 -1.81 -27.75
CA PHE A 522 5.36 -1.44 -26.37
C PHE A 522 5.08 0.03 -26.11
N THR A 523 4.82 0.37 -24.86
CA THR A 523 4.66 1.76 -24.41
C THR A 523 6.01 2.40 -24.10
N ASN A 524 6.05 3.73 -24.02
CA ASN A 524 7.28 4.50 -23.80
C ASN A 524 7.98 4.15 -22.49
N GLY A 525 7.24 3.78 -21.42
CA GLY A 525 7.82 3.34 -20.14
C GLY A 525 8.79 2.16 -20.24
N LEU A 526 8.74 1.37 -21.35
CA LEU A 526 9.71 0.32 -21.59
C LEU A 526 11.08 0.85 -22.04
N ILE A 527 11.07 1.91 -22.87
CA ILE A 527 12.29 2.43 -23.53
C ILE A 527 12.83 3.71 -22.87
N GLU A 528 12.01 4.38 -22.07
CA GLU A 528 12.38 5.58 -21.32
C GLU A 528 12.50 5.24 -19.84
N ALA A 529 13.70 5.04 -19.35
CA ALA A 529 14.00 4.74 -17.95
C ALA A 529 15.01 5.76 -17.40
N ARG A 530 15.15 5.82 -16.06
CA ARG A 530 16.13 6.73 -15.42
C ARG A 530 17.57 6.54 -15.91
N GLU A 531 17.90 5.35 -16.36
CA GLU A 531 19.27 4.96 -16.71
C GLU A 531 19.59 5.16 -18.20
N HIS A 532 18.57 5.37 -19.06
CA HIS A 532 18.75 5.53 -20.50
C HIS A 532 17.63 6.33 -21.16
N ASP A 533 17.95 7.02 -22.24
CA ASP A 533 17.00 7.70 -23.10
C ASP A 533 16.31 6.73 -24.09
N ALA A 534 15.27 7.19 -24.78
CA ALA A 534 14.50 6.41 -25.74
C ALA A 534 15.36 5.77 -26.84
N GLU A 535 16.39 6.45 -27.34
CA GLU A 535 17.27 5.93 -28.41
C GLU A 535 18.10 4.75 -27.93
N THR A 536 18.67 4.87 -26.74
CA THR A 536 19.41 3.79 -26.07
C THR A 536 18.46 2.64 -25.74
N GLY A 537 17.24 2.93 -25.23
CA GLY A 537 16.22 1.92 -24.94
C GLY A 537 15.82 1.12 -26.20
N LEU A 538 15.58 1.79 -27.33
CA LEU A 538 15.29 1.12 -28.61
C LEU A 538 16.46 0.24 -29.07
N THR A 539 17.69 0.66 -28.84
CA THR A 539 18.88 -0.12 -29.18
C THR A 539 18.98 -1.40 -28.34
N LEU A 540 18.73 -1.29 -27.02
CA LEU A 540 18.69 -2.42 -26.11
C LEU A 540 17.54 -3.39 -26.44
N LEU A 541 16.37 -2.87 -26.78
CA LEU A 541 15.21 -3.66 -27.21
C LEU A 541 15.54 -4.50 -28.44
N ARG A 542 16.12 -3.90 -29.49
CA ARG A 542 16.56 -4.61 -30.70
C ARG A 542 17.56 -5.72 -30.38
N GLN A 543 18.54 -5.44 -29.51
CA GLN A 543 19.51 -6.45 -29.08
C GLN A 543 18.86 -7.59 -28.31
N ALA A 544 17.86 -7.31 -27.46
CA ALA A 544 17.14 -8.32 -26.71
C ALA A 544 16.30 -9.20 -27.63
N LEU A 545 15.55 -8.59 -28.56
CA LEU A 545 14.71 -9.32 -29.54
C LEU A 545 15.50 -10.17 -30.52
N ALA A 546 16.75 -9.78 -30.84
CA ALA A 546 17.63 -10.56 -31.73
C ALA A 546 18.21 -11.84 -31.06
N ARG A 547 18.08 -12.00 -29.76
CA ARG A 547 18.55 -13.18 -29.02
C ARG A 547 17.59 -14.36 -29.21
N PRO A 548 18.15 -15.56 -29.56
CA PRO A 548 17.32 -16.76 -29.58
C PRO A 548 16.72 -17.07 -28.22
N ALA A 549 15.44 -17.37 -28.18
CA ALA A 549 14.73 -17.74 -26.94
C ALA A 549 13.85 -18.97 -27.16
N PRO A 550 13.65 -19.83 -26.15
CA PRO A 550 12.89 -21.08 -26.26
C PRO A 550 11.38 -20.85 -26.41
N SER A 551 10.85 -19.71 -25.99
CA SER A 551 9.44 -19.37 -26.06
C SER A 551 9.25 -17.84 -26.12
N LEU A 552 8.07 -17.36 -26.48
CA LEU A 552 7.74 -15.93 -26.46
C LEU A 552 7.76 -15.36 -25.03
N GLU A 553 7.38 -16.15 -24.03
CA GLU A 553 7.46 -15.76 -22.62
C GLU A 553 8.92 -15.45 -22.24
N ALA A 554 9.86 -16.30 -22.66
CA ALA A 554 11.28 -16.07 -22.42
C ALA A 554 11.82 -14.85 -23.19
N VAL A 555 11.26 -14.51 -24.36
CA VAL A 555 11.59 -13.27 -25.07
C VAL A 555 11.17 -12.08 -24.24
N CYS A 556 9.91 -12.05 -23.74
CA CYS A 556 9.42 -10.98 -22.92
C CYS A 556 10.26 -10.79 -21.64
N ASP A 557 10.59 -11.88 -20.95
CA ASP A 557 11.41 -11.83 -19.74
C ASP A 557 12.82 -11.28 -20.05
N THR A 558 13.45 -11.71 -21.15
CA THR A 558 14.75 -11.19 -21.60
C THR A 558 14.71 -9.69 -21.91
N VAL A 559 13.64 -9.23 -22.54
CA VAL A 559 13.42 -7.80 -22.84
C VAL A 559 13.31 -7.01 -21.55
N LEU A 560 12.47 -7.45 -20.61
CA LEU A 560 12.27 -6.76 -19.32
C LEU A 560 13.56 -6.73 -18.48
N ASP A 561 14.25 -7.86 -18.36
CA ASP A 561 15.51 -7.94 -17.61
C ASP A 561 16.63 -7.08 -18.22
N THR A 562 16.59 -6.85 -19.53
CA THR A 562 17.60 -6.03 -20.23
C THR A 562 17.31 -4.54 -20.09
N LEU A 563 16.04 -4.12 -20.16
CA LEU A 563 15.66 -2.71 -20.18
C LEU A 563 15.27 -2.17 -18.81
N LEU A 564 14.76 -3.02 -17.91
CA LEU A 564 14.20 -2.62 -16.62
C LEU A 564 14.88 -3.37 -15.46
N PRO A 565 16.13 -3.04 -15.10
CA PRO A 565 16.86 -3.72 -14.01
C PRO A 565 16.28 -3.41 -12.62
N ALA A 566 15.46 -2.37 -12.50
CA ALA A 566 14.75 -1.95 -11.29
C ALA A 566 13.26 -1.81 -11.57
N ARG A 567 12.47 -1.43 -10.53
CA ARG A 567 11.05 -1.12 -10.72
C ARG A 567 10.89 0.07 -11.66
N PRO A 568 10.00 0.00 -12.67
CA PRO A 568 9.81 1.07 -13.62
C PRO A 568 9.21 2.32 -12.95
N ASP A 569 9.59 3.49 -13.45
CA ASP A 569 9.07 4.79 -13.01
C ASP A 569 7.72 5.12 -13.66
N ASP A 570 7.43 4.51 -14.81
CA ASP A 570 6.18 4.62 -15.55
C ASP A 570 5.59 3.24 -15.80
N ASP A 571 4.32 3.20 -16.22
CA ASP A 571 3.69 1.94 -16.60
C ASP A 571 4.36 1.35 -17.85
N VAL A 572 4.38 0.04 -17.94
CA VAL A 572 4.97 -0.68 -19.07
C VAL A 572 3.99 -1.71 -19.60
N ALA A 573 3.58 -1.54 -20.84
CA ALA A 573 2.90 -2.58 -21.61
C ALA A 573 3.83 -3.09 -22.71
N LEU A 574 4.00 -4.40 -22.79
CA LEU A 574 4.77 -5.09 -23.84
C LEU A 574 3.92 -6.21 -24.42
N LEU A 575 3.73 -6.18 -25.74
CA LEU A 575 3.07 -7.22 -26.52
C LEU A 575 4.06 -7.72 -27.58
N VAL A 576 4.42 -9.01 -27.52
CA VAL A 576 5.28 -9.67 -28.51
C VAL A 576 4.44 -10.70 -29.25
N ALA A 577 4.38 -10.60 -30.56
CA ALA A 577 3.66 -11.51 -31.43
C ALA A 577 4.62 -12.21 -32.40
N ARG A 578 4.51 -13.55 -32.52
CA ARG A 578 5.20 -14.33 -33.54
C ARG A 578 4.22 -14.63 -34.68
N THR A 579 4.56 -14.20 -35.90
CA THR A 579 3.71 -14.33 -37.06
C THR A 579 3.63 -15.79 -37.55
N HIS A 580 2.41 -16.21 -37.91
CA HIS A 580 2.15 -17.45 -38.61
C HIS A 580 1.54 -17.15 -39.99
N SER A 581 2.07 -17.72 -41.05
CA SER A 581 1.49 -17.58 -42.40
C SER A 581 0.57 -18.77 -42.73
N LEU A 582 -0.50 -18.48 -43.43
CA LEU A 582 -1.36 -19.51 -44.02
C LEU A 582 -0.82 -19.83 -45.41
N GLY A 583 -0.11 -20.96 -45.51
CA GLY A 583 0.43 -21.41 -46.79
C GLY A 583 -0.65 -21.75 -47.79
N ASP A 584 -0.26 -21.82 -49.08
CA ASP A 584 -1.15 -22.08 -50.23
C ASP A 584 -2.03 -23.33 -50.10
N ALA A 585 -1.61 -24.30 -49.28
CA ALA A 585 -2.40 -25.50 -49.01
C ALA A 585 -3.68 -25.25 -48.20
N ARG A 586 -3.79 -24.06 -47.57
CA ARG A 586 -4.93 -23.67 -46.71
C ARG A 586 -5.77 -22.56 -47.31
N VAL A 587 -5.40 -22.01 -48.46
CA VAL A 587 -6.10 -20.91 -49.13
C VAL A 587 -6.37 -21.32 -50.54
N ALA A 588 -7.61 -21.19 -50.99
CA ALA A 588 -8.01 -21.42 -52.37
C ALA A 588 -8.75 -20.19 -52.90
N GLY A 589 -8.43 -19.73 -54.10
CA GLY A 589 -9.03 -18.53 -54.69
C GLY A 589 -9.38 -18.70 -56.17
N TRP A 590 -10.48 -18.09 -56.59
CA TRP A 590 -10.98 -18.10 -57.95
C TRP A 590 -11.45 -16.71 -58.36
N ASP A 591 -11.00 -16.24 -59.49
CA ASP A 591 -11.56 -15.06 -60.12
C ASP A 591 -12.81 -15.48 -60.91
N LEU A 592 -13.92 -14.76 -60.68
CA LEU A 592 -15.24 -15.09 -61.22
C LEU A 592 -15.68 -14.06 -62.26
N GLU A 593 -16.19 -14.54 -63.37
CA GLU A 593 -16.84 -13.69 -64.35
C GLU A 593 -18.21 -13.20 -63.80
N PRO A 594 -18.68 -11.99 -64.13
CA PRO A 594 -19.97 -11.48 -63.73
C PRO A 594 -21.10 -12.10 -64.54
N ASP A 595 -21.19 -13.44 -64.52
CA ASP A 595 -22.17 -14.27 -65.27
C ASP A 595 -22.87 -15.22 -64.24
N PRO A 596 -24.18 -15.32 -64.24
CA PRO A 596 -24.92 -16.27 -63.39
C PRO A 596 -24.41 -17.72 -63.44
N ALA A 597 -23.84 -18.17 -64.55
CA ALA A 597 -23.25 -19.50 -64.68
C ALA A 597 -21.99 -19.68 -63.79
N ALA A 598 -21.36 -18.58 -63.39
CA ALA A 598 -20.22 -18.63 -62.45
C ALA A 598 -20.61 -19.17 -61.06
N VAL A 599 -21.88 -19.03 -60.64
CA VAL A 599 -22.37 -19.56 -59.37
C VAL A 599 -22.27 -21.09 -59.33
N SER A 600 -22.66 -21.78 -60.41
CA SER A 600 -22.54 -23.24 -60.50
C SER A 600 -21.09 -23.72 -60.53
N ARG A 601 -20.21 -22.99 -61.23
CA ARG A 601 -18.76 -23.27 -61.25
C ARG A 601 -18.13 -23.06 -59.88
N ALA A 602 -18.54 -22.00 -59.21
CA ALA A 602 -18.07 -21.72 -57.84
C ALA A 602 -18.42 -22.85 -56.88
N ARG A 603 -19.67 -23.31 -56.86
CA ARG A 603 -20.11 -24.46 -56.05
C ARG A 603 -19.26 -25.70 -56.30
N SER A 604 -19.12 -26.12 -57.57
CA SER A 604 -18.30 -27.29 -57.91
C SER A 604 -16.83 -27.14 -57.53
N SER A 605 -16.29 -25.94 -57.54
CA SER A 605 -14.93 -25.68 -57.13
C SER A 605 -14.79 -25.75 -55.59
N VAL A 606 -15.77 -25.21 -54.87
CA VAL A 606 -15.84 -25.27 -53.39
C VAL A 606 -15.92 -26.72 -52.91
N SER A 607 -16.89 -27.51 -53.43
CA SER A 607 -17.09 -28.90 -53.04
C SER A 607 -15.81 -29.74 -53.25
N ARG A 608 -15.14 -29.58 -54.40
CA ARG A 608 -13.87 -30.25 -54.68
C ARG A 608 -12.76 -29.84 -53.73
N GLN A 609 -12.71 -28.56 -53.41
CA GLN A 609 -11.70 -28.05 -52.48
C GLN A 609 -11.91 -28.55 -51.05
N LEU A 610 -13.15 -28.60 -50.60
CA LEU A 610 -13.51 -29.11 -49.27
C LEU A 610 -13.19 -30.59 -49.14
N SER A 611 -13.50 -31.42 -50.16
CA SER A 611 -13.04 -32.81 -50.18
C SER A 611 -11.54 -32.94 -50.14
N THR A 612 -10.77 -32.07 -50.84
CA THR A 612 -9.31 -32.06 -50.75
C THR A 612 -8.81 -31.74 -49.35
N TRP A 613 -9.52 -30.90 -48.62
CA TRP A 613 -9.20 -30.50 -47.26
C TRP A 613 -9.75 -31.42 -46.16
N GLY A 614 -10.62 -32.43 -46.55
CA GLY A 614 -11.28 -33.33 -45.61
C GLY A 614 -12.36 -32.62 -44.77
N LEU A 615 -13.02 -31.61 -45.35
CA LEU A 615 -14.10 -30.82 -44.74
C LEU A 615 -15.45 -31.16 -45.40
N ASP A 616 -15.70 -32.43 -45.75
CA ASP A 616 -16.89 -32.88 -46.46
C ASP A 616 -18.19 -32.60 -45.66
N ASP A 617 -18.10 -32.54 -44.33
CA ASP A 617 -19.25 -32.24 -43.46
C ASP A 617 -19.75 -30.78 -43.63
N LEU A 618 -18.93 -29.88 -44.11
CA LEU A 618 -19.26 -28.47 -44.36
C LEU A 618 -19.73 -28.22 -45.81
N ASP A 619 -19.66 -29.22 -46.72
CA ASP A 619 -19.88 -29.06 -48.15
C ASP A 619 -21.23 -28.43 -48.48
N PHE A 620 -22.32 -28.98 -47.97
CA PHE A 620 -23.69 -28.49 -48.22
C PHE A 620 -23.87 -27.04 -47.74
N THR A 621 -23.39 -26.74 -46.54
CA THR A 621 -23.50 -25.40 -45.93
C THR A 621 -22.67 -24.37 -46.68
N ALA A 622 -21.44 -24.73 -47.05
CA ALA A 622 -20.54 -23.87 -47.81
C ALA A 622 -21.07 -23.61 -49.22
N GLU A 623 -21.62 -24.63 -49.93
CA GLU A 623 -22.23 -24.44 -51.23
C GLU A 623 -23.38 -23.44 -51.19
N LEU A 624 -24.25 -23.51 -50.17
CA LEU A 624 -25.36 -22.56 -50.01
C LEU A 624 -24.85 -21.15 -49.75
N VAL A 625 -23.94 -20.99 -48.79
CA VAL A 625 -23.36 -19.68 -48.41
C VAL A 625 -22.65 -19.06 -49.63
N VAL A 626 -21.77 -19.80 -50.29
CA VAL A 626 -21.05 -19.31 -51.47
C VAL A 626 -22.00 -18.96 -52.59
N SER A 627 -23.05 -19.75 -52.82
CA SER A 627 -24.07 -19.45 -53.85
C SER A 627 -24.73 -18.10 -53.61
N GLU A 628 -25.09 -17.80 -52.38
CA GLU A 628 -25.76 -16.55 -52.02
C GLU A 628 -24.75 -15.35 -52.10
N LEU A 629 -23.54 -15.53 -51.59
CA LEU A 629 -22.51 -14.46 -51.63
C LEU A 629 -22.11 -14.14 -53.06
N VAL A 630 -21.84 -15.14 -53.92
CA VAL A 630 -21.46 -14.95 -55.32
C VAL A 630 -22.62 -14.36 -56.11
N THR A 631 -23.88 -14.84 -55.91
CA THR A 631 -25.07 -14.28 -56.55
C THR A 631 -25.24 -12.81 -56.20
N ASN A 632 -25.01 -12.41 -54.94
CA ASN A 632 -25.08 -11.04 -54.52
C ASN A 632 -23.98 -10.17 -55.14
N ALA A 633 -22.73 -10.68 -55.23
CA ALA A 633 -21.65 -9.98 -55.90
C ALA A 633 -21.90 -9.77 -57.39
N ILE A 634 -22.46 -10.78 -58.10
CA ILE A 634 -22.83 -10.65 -59.50
C ILE A 634 -23.98 -9.65 -59.73
N ARG A 635 -25.00 -9.67 -58.85
CA ARG A 635 -26.20 -8.82 -59.00
C ARG A 635 -25.98 -7.36 -58.57
N TYR A 636 -25.20 -7.16 -57.51
CA TYR A 636 -25.12 -5.88 -56.80
C TYR A 636 -23.70 -5.34 -56.70
N GLY A 637 -22.69 -6.19 -56.99
CA GLY A 637 -21.28 -5.85 -56.97
C GLY A 637 -20.79 -5.30 -58.31
N ARG A 638 -19.47 -5.13 -58.43
CA ARG A 638 -18.76 -4.73 -59.65
C ARG A 638 -17.50 -5.61 -59.81
N PRO A 639 -17.14 -5.98 -61.02
CA PRO A 639 -15.90 -6.73 -61.26
C PRO A 639 -14.66 -5.90 -60.92
N PRO A 640 -13.55 -6.53 -60.59
CA PRO A 640 -13.37 -8.00 -60.54
C PRO A 640 -14.09 -8.61 -59.33
N ILE A 641 -14.69 -9.80 -59.51
CA ILE A 641 -15.31 -10.61 -58.45
C ILE A 641 -14.37 -11.77 -58.13
N ARG A 642 -14.04 -11.95 -56.87
CA ARG A 642 -13.13 -12.99 -56.40
C ARG A 642 -13.76 -13.79 -55.27
N LEU A 643 -13.79 -15.10 -55.39
CA LEU A 643 -14.10 -16.05 -54.32
C LEU A 643 -12.82 -16.53 -53.68
N ARG A 644 -12.73 -16.53 -52.36
CA ARG A 644 -11.62 -17.08 -51.58
C ARG A 644 -12.19 -17.99 -50.48
N LEU A 645 -11.60 -19.16 -50.32
CA LEU A 645 -11.80 -20.03 -49.17
C LEU A 645 -10.51 -20.05 -48.35
N ILE A 646 -10.67 -19.96 -47.05
CA ILE A 646 -9.55 -20.04 -46.11
C ILE A 646 -9.89 -21.13 -45.10
N ARG A 647 -8.96 -22.06 -44.87
CA ARG A 647 -8.99 -23.02 -43.79
C ARG A 647 -8.04 -22.55 -42.68
N PRO A 648 -8.54 -21.88 -41.63
CA PRO A 648 -7.72 -21.45 -40.49
C PRO A 648 -7.02 -22.66 -39.83
N GLN A 649 -5.99 -22.42 -39.06
CA GLN A 649 -5.37 -23.47 -38.25
C GLN A 649 -6.40 -23.89 -37.19
N SER A 650 -6.62 -25.20 -37.00
CA SER A 650 -7.53 -25.70 -35.98
C SER A 650 -7.09 -25.17 -34.59
N LEU A 651 -8.01 -24.58 -33.86
CA LEU A 651 -7.83 -24.19 -32.50
C LEU A 651 -8.40 -25.29 -31.59
N ASP A 652 -7.81 -25.48 -30.41
CA ASP A 652 -8.35 -26.42 -29.43
C ASP A 652 -9.69 -25.88 -28.91
N GLY A 653 -10.77 -26.62 -29.19
CA GLY A 653 -12.11 -26.31 -28.69
C GLY A 653 -12.26 -26.59 -27.19
N PRO A 654 -13.36 -26.15 -26.55
CA PRO A 654 -13.60 -26.29 -25.10
C PRO A 654 -13.50 -27.73 -24.55
N ALA A 655 -13.56 -28.74 -25.42
CA ALA A 655 -13.44 -30.17 -25.07
C ALA A 655 -12.10 -30.80 -25.51
N GLY A 656 -11.11 -29.96 -25.95
CA GLY A 656 -9.84 -30.47 -26.48
C GLY A 656 -9.94 -31.14 -27.86
N ALA A 657 -11.09 -31.07 -28.54
CA ALA A 657 -11.24 -31.49 -29.92
C ALA A 657 -10.95 -30.30 -30.86
N PRO A 658 -10.19 -30.51 -31.95
CA PRO A 658 -9.92 -29.43 -32.89
C PRO A 658 -11.20 -29.00 -33.58
N VAL A 659 -11.58 -27.72 -33.43
CA VAL A 659 -12.73 -27.15 -34.19
C VAL A 659 -12.27 -26.91 -35.61
N ARG A 660 -12.95 -27.55 -36.56
CA ARG A 660 -12.72 -27.33 -37.98
C ARG A 660 -13.60 -26.18 -38.45
N SER A 661 -12.96 -25.10 -38.89
CA SER A 661 -13.65 -23.92 -39.42
C SER A 661 -13.26 -23.67 -40.88
N LEU A 662 -14.17 -23.04 -41.61
CA LEU A 662 -14.01 -22.61 -42.98
C LEU A 662 -14.47 -21.16 -43.11
N LEU A 663 -13.62 -20.33 -43.69
CA LEU A 663 -13.97 -18.97 -44.07
C LEU A 663 -14.27 -18.92 -45.57
N CYS A 664 -15.43 -18.35 -45.90
CA CYS A 664 -15.84 -18.08 -47.26
C CYS A 664 -15.86 -16.57 -47.47
N GLU A 665 -15.11 -16.07 -48.43
CA GLU A 665 -15.02 -14.63 -48.74
C GLU A 665 -15.35 -14.38 -50.23
N VAL A 666 -16.20 -13.38 -50.51
CA VAL A 666 -16.44 -12.91 -51.85
C VAL A 666 -16.15 -11.41 -51.91
N SER A 667 -15.18 -11.03 -52.72
CA SER A 667 -14.77 -9.63 -52.92
C SER A 667 -15.30 -9.10 -54.23
N ASP A 668 -15.70 -7.82 -54.26
CA ASP A 668 -16.07 -7.06 -55.46
C ASP A 668 -15.64 -5.60 -55.33
N SER A 669 -15.57 -4.88 -56.47
CA SER A 669 -15.14 -3.45 -56.51
C SER A 669 -16.23 -2.43 -56.18
N SER A 670 -17.38 -2.83 -55.65
CA SER A 670 -18.45 -1.91 -55.25
C SER A 670 -18.30 -1.47 -53.79
N SER A 671 -18.54 -0.21 -53.50
CA SER A 671 -18.58 0.31 -52.12
C SER A 671 -19.95 0.17 -51.45
N THR A 672 -20.94 -0.42 -52.12
CA THR A 672 -22.32 -0.53 -51.63
C THR A 672 -22.39 -1.61 -50.54
N THR A 673 -22.71 -1.24 -49.32
CA THR A 673 -22.89 -2.15 -48.19
C THR A 673 -24.12 -3.04 -48.42
N PRO A 674 -24.03 -4.36 -48.28
CA PRO A 674 -25.18 -5.23 -48.32
C PRO A 674 -26.02 -5.02 -47.04
N HIS A 675 -27.33 -4.80 -47.23
CA HIS A 675 -28.29 -4.65 -46.14
C HIS A 675 -29.22 -5.84 -46.04
N GLN A 676 -29.38 -6.39 -44.84
CA GLN A 676 -30.47 -7.34 -44.56
C GLN A 676 -31.82 -6.63 -44.74
N ARG A 677 -32.64 -7.10 -45.70
CA ARG A 677 -34.03 -6.66 -45.83
C ARG A 677 -34.96 -7.73 -45.26
N ARG A 678 -35.96 -7.31 -44.49
CA ARG A 678 -37.09 -8.20 -44.19
C ARG A 678 -37.86 -8.45 -45.49
N ALA A 679 -37.60 -9.60 -46.14
CA ALA A 679 -38.35 -10.03 -47.30
C ALA A 679 -39.80 -10.30 -46.87
N ARG A 680 -40.79 -9.76 -47.60
CA ARG A 680 -42.20 -10.15 -47.47
C ARG A 680 -42.42 -11.56 -48.05
N ALA A 681 -43.49 -12.23 -47.66
CA ALA A 681 -43.76 -13.64 -48.02
C ALA A 681 -43.77 -13.91 -49.55
N HIS A 682 -43.94 -12.88 -50.37
CA HIS A 682 -44.01 -12.96 -51.85
C HIS A 682 -42.77 -12.39 -52.58
N ASP A 683 -41.74 -11.93 -51.84
CA ASP A 683 -40.51 -11.42 -52.46
C ASP A 683 -39.63 -12.59 -52.90
N GLU A 684 -39.37 -12.73 -54.22
CA GLU A 684 -38.43 -13.70 -54.80
C GLU A 684 -36.95 -13.37 -54.53
N GLY A 685 -36.67 -12.23 -53.92
CA GLY A 685 -35.32 -11.75 -53.59
C GLY A 685 -35.21 -11.23 -52.15
N GLY A 686 -33.99 -11.21 -51.59
CA GLY A 686 -33.68 -10.60 -50.29
C GLY A 686 -33.60 -11.60 -49.10
N ARG A 687 -33.69 -12.93 -49.36
CA ARG A 687 -33.53 -13.96 -48.33
C ARG A 687 -32.10 -14.50 -48.22
N GLY A 688 -31.24 -14.19 -49.18
CA GLY A 688 -29.87 -14.75 -49.24
C GLY A 688 -29.02 -14.44 -48.04
N LEU A 689 -28.91 -13.14 -47.63
CA LEU A 689 -28.15 -12.75 -46.45
C LEU A 689 -28.76 -13.23 -45.14
N LEU A 690 -30.10 -13.44 -45.09
CA LEU A 690 -30.75 -14.07 -43.93
C LEU A 690 -30.36 -15.55 -43.82
N LEU A 691 -30.20 -16.23 -44.96
CA LEU A 691 -29.73 -17.60 -44.99
C LEU A 691 -28.26 -17.69 -44.55
N VAL A 692 -27.40 -16.81 -45.06
CA VAL A 692 -26.00 -16.70 -44.62
C VAL A 692 -25.93 -16.46 -43.11
N ALA A 693 -26.71 -15.50 -42.58
CA ALA A 693 -26.73 -15.19 -41.13
C ALA A 693 -27.25 -16.35 -40.26
N ARG A 694 -27.97 -17.33 -40.81
CA ARG A 694 -28.42 -18.51 -40.08
C ARG A 694 -27.47 -19.70 -40.17
N LEU A 695 -26.68 -19.75 -41.22
CA LEU A 695 -25.76 -20.85 -41.50
C LEU A 695 -24.34 -20.56 -41.04
N ALA A 696 -23.97 -19.31 -40.95
CA ALA A 696 -22.66 -18.89 -40.49
C ALA A 696 -22.65 -18.67 -38.96
N GLU A 697 -21.55 -18.97 -38.32
CA GLU A 697 -21.29 -18.59 -36.94
C GLU A 697 -21.15 -17.09 -36.84
N HIS A 698 -20.34 -16.54 -37.74
CA HIS A 698 -20.13 -15.10 -37.92
C HIS A 698 -20.18 -14.76 -39.40
N TRP A 699 -20.67 -13.60 -39.72
CA TRP A 699 -20.61 -13.06 -41.08
C TRP A 699 -20.56 -11.55 -41.04
N GLY A 700 -20.02 -10.92 -42.09
CA GLY A 700 -19.91 -9.46 -42.14
C GLY A 700 -19.47 -8.94 -43.50
N THR A 701 -19.22 -7.65 -43.55
CA THR A 701 -18.69 -6.97 -44.73
C THR A 701 -17.49 -6.13 -44.30
N ARG A 702 -16.39 -6.34 -45.00
CA ARG A 702 -15.16 -5.54 -44.87
C ARG A 702 -15.04 -4.63 -46.09
N HIS A 703 -14.81 -3.36 -45.82
CA HIS A 703 -14.53 -2.37 -46.85
C HIS A 703 -13.02 -2.20 -47.06
N ALA A 704 -12.61 -2.08 -48.32
CA ALA A 704 -11.23 -1.79 -48.70
C ALA A 704 -11.23 -0.57 -49.62
N ARG A 705 -10.06 0.05 -49.86
CA ARG A 705 -9.92 1.23 -50.74
C ARG A 705 -10.53 1.03 -52.12
N HIS A 706 -10.62 -0.20 -52.62
CA HIS A 706 -11.06 -0.52 -53.98
C HIS A 706 -12.22 -1.56 -53.99
N GLY A 707 -13.13 -1.50 -53.04
CA GLY A 707 -14.28 -2.38 -53.02
C GLY A 707 -14.64 -2.89 -51.63
N LYS A 708 -15.33 -4.04 -51.61
CA LYS A 708 -15.73 -4.72 -50.37
C LYS A 708 -15.49 -6.22 -50.44
N THR A 709 -15.40 -6.85 -49.33
CA THR A 709 -15.41 -8.29 -49.13
C THR A 709 -16.56 -8.67 -48.20
N VAL A 710 -17.48 -9.51 -48.68
CA VAL A 710 -18.49 -10.13 -47.81
C VAL A 710 -17.99 -11.51 -47.43
N TRP A 711 -17.98 -11.76 -46.13
CA TRP A 711 -17.38 -12.97 -45.58
C TRP A 711 -18.35 -13.72 -44.66
N ALA A 712 -18.16 -15.04 -44.53
CA ALA A 712 -18.90 -15.89 -43.61
C ALA A 712 -17.99 -16.99 -43.06
N GLU A 713 -18.05 -17.21 -41.76
CA GLU A 713 -17.35 -18.25 -41.03
C GLU A 713 -18.28 -19.40 -40.71
N LEU A 714 -17.88 -20.62 -41.10
CA LEU A 714 -18.61 -21.85 -40.91
C LEU A 714 -17.81 -22.79 -40.00
N ASN A 715 -18.47 -23.49 -39.10
CA ASN A 715 -17.87 -24.55 -38.29
C ASN A 715 -18.72 -25.82 -38.27
N GLU A 716 -18.13 -26.95 -37.87
CA GLU A 716 -18.79 -28.25 -37.81
C GLU A 716 -19.98 -28.28 -36.82
N THR A 717 -20.05 -27.33 -35.87
CA THR A 717 -21.13 -27.29 -34.87
C THR A 717 -22.35 -26.50 -35.30
N THR A 718 -22.26 -25.74 -36.41
CA THR A 718 -23.37 -24.97 -37.01
C THR A 718 -24.26 -25.80 -37.95
N GLY A 719 -24.26 -27.12 -37.81
CA GLY A 719 -25.23 -28.00 -38.52
C GLY A 719 -26.67 -27.61 -38.18
N PHE A 720 -27.59 -27.71 -39.19
CA PHE A 720 -29.00 -27.38 -39.09
C PHE A 720 -29.59 -27.71 -37.73
N PRO A 721 -30.16 -26.74 -36.99
CA PRO A 721 -31.06 -27.11 -35.90
C PRO A 721 -32.17 -27.98 -36.52
N ALA A 722 -32.30 -29.21 -36.02
CA ALA A 722 -33.36 -30.12 -36.45
C ALA A 722 -34.66 -29.31 -36.40
N PHE A 723 -35.33 -29.23 -37.55
CA PHE A 723 -36.68 -28.65 -37.63
C PHE A 723 -37.58 -29.41 -36.66
N ALA A 724 -37.89 -28.84 -35.51
CA ALA A 724 -38.96 -29.25 -34.63
C ALA A 724 -40.18 -28.35 -34.90
#